data_5e4ad23896c6199a66c96200db35482a
#
_entry.id   5e4ad23896c6199a66c96200db35482a
#
_cell.length_a   1.000
_cell.length_b   1.000
_cell.length_c   1.000
_cell.angle_alpha   90.00
_cell.angle_beta   90.00
_cell.angle_gamma   90.00
#
_symmetry.space_group_name_H-M   'P 1'
#
loop_
_entity.id
_entity.type
_entity.pdbx_description
1 polymer ?
#
loop_
_entity_poly.entity_id
_entity_poly.type
_entity_poly.pdbx_seq_one_letter_code
_entity_poly.pdbx_strand_id
1 'polypeptide(L)'
;MAETNVTETTNLTGRSGRDNALTDALERLAGGWVPAPLGRRPPLHDRPDSPEVRVTALRRVPPAPAQYAPFPDGLDRRLQDALVSRGIAQLYTHQAQAVAHALAGRNVVVVTPTASGKTLCYNAPILNSILQDPASRALYLFPTKALAQDQLAELQTMCETLAARSSDRIGVFTYDGDTPQDARRTIRARAHLVLSNPDMVHSGILPHHPRWTKLFENLRFIVIDELHAYRGVFGSHLCNVLRRLRRICRHYGSDPTFICSSATIANPRELAERLAERPFELVDESGAPRGEKFFAFVNPPVVNHQLGIRRSCLSEARRVASEFLKRNLQLIVFTQSRLATEILTTYLKDEFEGAPGTRDRIRGYRGGYLPDRRREIEKGLREGAVRAVVSTNALELGIDIGALDVSVMAGYPGTIAATWQRAGRAGRRAGRSAAVMVASSAPLDQFVVRNPSYFFNASPERALIDPDNLHILVDHIKCAAFELPFSTTEVFGKHDVQEILGVLAEQGLVYRPEDWPSPEAGSLETRPTTSETLPACESERGGAPRDSEKWTWTNESYPADAVSLRSVSSDNFVVVDTTRDPRVIGETDFTSGPATLHPKAIYIVEGRLYQVERLDFEGRKAFVREIDCDYYTDAITYTRVTILDTLATQGSTPDPGVAHGEVHVVSRVVGFKKIKFYTNENVGSGELDLPEQQMHTTAYWLTIPASVMASLPFASDDRRDGVVGLAFAIRQIAQLLLMCDRHDIGISIDAGGQVEASDWRHVGIGADKSPRVFVYDNYPGGIGFSEPLFRLHGELLTGTRRLIAGCACESGCPSCVGPVGDTGPLAKAAALRILDLLIAKRATEADAEDDKVRHL
;
A
#
# COMPACT_ATOMS: atom_id res chain seq x y z
N MET A 1 55.92 -5.56 -4.80
CA MET A 1 56.65 -6.27 -3.75
C MET A 1 56.14 -5.74 -2.41
N ALA A 2 55.42 -6.51 -1.75
CA ALA A 2 55.27 -6.90 -0.36
C ALA A 2 53.82 -7.28 -0.09
N GLU A 3 53.59 -8.55 -0.15
CA GLU A 3 52.44 -9.25 0.45
C GLU A 3 52.55 -9.07 1.96
N THR A 4 51.51 -8.59 2.57
CA THR A 4 51.30 -8.77 4.01
C THR A 4 50.01 -9.55 4.20
N ASN A 5 50.17 -10.86 4.34
CA ASN A 5 49.19 -11.77 4.93
C ASN A 5 48.89 -11.31 6.37
N VAL A 6 47.72 -10.81 6.62
CA VAL A 6 47.17 -10.70 7.97
C VAL A 6 46.05 -11.73 8.06
N THR A 7 46.39 -12.89 8.55
CA THR A 7 45.48 -13.88 9.13
C THR A 7 44.96 -13.31 10.44
N GLU A 8 43.85 -12.53 10.39
CA GLU A 8 43.10 -12.24 11.61
C GLU A 8 42.20 -13.45 11.95
N THR A 9 42.74 -14.30 12.79
CA THR A 9 41.96 -15.23 13.64
C THR A 9 41.20 -14.37 14.66
N THR A 10 40.00 -13.88 14.27
CA THR A 10 39.13 -13.20 15.24
C THR A 10 38.57 -14.25 16.21
N ASN A 11 38.99 -14.11 17.46
CA ASN A 11 38.53 -14.86 18.63
C ASN A 11 36.97 -14.90 18.68
N LEU A 12 36.40 -16.11 18.60
CA LEU A 12 34.97 -16.44 18.68
C LEU A 12 34.40 -16.43 20.12
N THR A 13 35.06 -15.79 21.08
CA THR A 13 34.68 -15.79 22.50
C THR A 13 33.93 -14.51 22.90
N GLY A 14 32.71 -14.31 22.37
CA GLY A 14 31.85 -13.17 22.72
C GLY A 14 30.52 -13.12 22.03
N ARG A 15 30.13 -14.16 21.25
CA ARG A 15 28.84 -14.21 20.58
C ARG A 15 27.71 -14.48 21.57
N SER A 16 26.64 -13.65 21.56
CA SER A 16 25.49 -13.90 22.42
C SER A 16 24.86 -15.27 22.11
N GLY A 17 24.31 -15.94 23.10
CA GLY A 17 23.65 -17.25 22.91
C GLY A 17 22.55 -17.22 21.82
N ARG A 18 21.93 -16.04 21.58
CA ARG A 18 20.96 -15.81 20.50
C ARG A 18 21.59 -15.84 19.11
N ASP A 19 22.76 -15.24 18.91
CA ASP A 19 23.45 -15.26 17.61
C ASP A 19 23.84 -16.69 17.20
N ASN A 20 24.24 -17.52 18.18
CA ASN A 20 24.54 -18.93 17.94
C ASN A 20 23.26 -19.73 17.60
N ALA A 21 22.16 -19.49 18.33
CA ALA A 21 20.86 -20.13 18.06
C ALA A 21 20.32 -19.77 16.66
N LEU A 22 20.51 -18.51 16.23
CA LEU A 22 20.11 -18.07 14.90
C LEU A 22 20.95 -18.76 13.81
N THR A 23 22.25 -18.83 14.00
CA THR A 23 23.16 -19.49 13.04
C THR A 23 22.84 -20.96 12.90
N ASP A 24 22.67 -21.68 14.02
CA ASP A 24 22.28 -23.10 14.03
C ASP A 24 20.92 -23.35 13.33
N ALA A 25 19.93 -22.45 13.53
CA ALA A 25 18.66 -22.53 12.83
C ALA A 25 18.81 -22.36 11.29
N LEU A 26 19.62 -21.39 10.86
CA LEU A 26 19.88 -21.15 9.45
C LEU A 26 20.65 -22.31 8.80
N GLU A 27 21.64 -22.88 9.47
CA GLU A 27 22.40 -24.03 9.00
C GLU A 27 21.50 -25.27 8.82
N ARG A 28 20.57 -25.51 9.72
CA ARG A 28 19.59 -26.60 9.59
C ARG A 28 18.60 -26.35 8.45
N LEU A 29 18.14 -25.12 8.26
CA LEU A 29 17.26 -24.77 7.14
C LEU A 29 17.98 -24.97 5.81
N ALA A 30 19.26 -24.64 5.75
CA ALA A 30 20.09 -24.79 4.57
C ALA A 30 20.52 -26.25 4.30
N GLY A 31 20.25 -27.21 5.20
CA GLY A 31 20.63 -28.61 5.00
C GLY A 31 22.14 -28.83 4.94
N GLY A 32 22.93 -28.05 5.72
CA GLY A 32 24.40 -28.08 5.67
C GLY A 32 25.02 -27.26 4.53
N TRP A 33 24.23 -26.43 3.87
CA TRP A 33 24.70 -25.52 2.81
C TRP A 33 25.68 -24.49 3.37
N VAL A 34 26.92 -24.52 2.88
CA VAL A 34 27.95 -23.53 3.20
C VAL A 34 27.88 -22.42 2.15
N PRO A 35 27.71 -21.13 2.53
CA PRO A 35 27.71 -20.05 1.56
C PRO A 35 29.06 -20.01 0.83
N ALA A 36 29.05 -20.15 -0.48
CA ALA A 36 30.22 -19.87 -1.30
C ALA A 36 30.62 -18.41 -1.14
N PRO A 37 31.91 -18.06 -1.08
CA PRO A 37 32.34 -16.68 -1.08
C PRO A 37 31.79 -15.96 -2.30
N LEU A 38 31.39 -14.69 -2.10
CA LEU A 38 30.83 -13.81 -3.11
C LEU A 38 31.57 -13.92 -4.45
N GLY A 39 30.88 -14.33 -5.51
CA GLY A 39 31.38 -14.29 -6.88
C GLY A 39 31.42 -15.61 -7.66
N ARG A 40 31.16 -16.75 -7.07
CA ARG A 40 31.02 -17.99 -7.83
C ARG A 40 29.55 -18.38 -8.00
N ARG A 41 29.12 -18.54 -9.27
CA ARG A 41 27.83 -19.15 -9.59
C ARG A 41 27.81 -20.56 -9.00
N PRO A 42 26.69 -21.01 -8.37
CA PRO A 42 26.55 -22.42 -8.02
C PRO A 42 26.73 -23.30 -9.27
N PRO A 43 27.28 -24.49 -9.14
CA PRO A 43 27.44 -25.38 -10.30
C PRO A 43 26.07 -25.65 -10.94
N LEU A 44 26.05 -25.68 -12.27
CA LEU A 44 24.87 -25.87 -13.12
C LEU A 44 24.12 -27.21 -12.93
N HIS A 45 24.54 -28.04 -12.00
CA HIS A 45 23.99 -29.39 -11.76
C HIS A 45 22.93 -29.48 -10.66
N ASP A 46 22.79 -28.44 -9.82
CA ASP A 46 21.68 -28.39 -8.85
C ASP A 46 20.44 -27.87 -9.58
N ARG A 47 19.65 -28.80 -10.12
CA ARG A 47 18.33 -28.47 -10.66
C ARG A 47 17.51 -27.81 -9.55
N PRO A 48 16.93 -26.59 -9.78
CA PRO A 48 16.15 -25.87 -8.79
C PRO A 48 14.90 -26.63 -8.29
N ASP A 49 14.58 -27.75 -8.86
CA ASP A 49 13.44 -28.62 -8.57
C ASP A 49 13.81 -29.94 -7.87
N SER A 50 15.07 -30.10 -7.45
CA SER A 50 15.45 -31.24 -6.62
C SER A 50 14.70 -31.22 -5.28
N PRO A 51 14.06 -32.32 -4.82
CA PRO A 51 13.31 -32.34 -3.56
C PRO A 51 14.19 -32.08 -2.31
N GLU A 52 15.52 -32.09 -2.49
CA GLU A 52 16.48 -31.89 -1.40
C GLU A 52 16.92 -30.43 -1.24
N VAL A 53 16.87 -29.61 -2.29
CA VAL A 53 17.30 -28.19 -2.23
C VAL A 53 16.11 -27.31 -1.91
N ARG A 54 15.96 -26.92 -0.64
CA ARG A 54 14.88 -26.02 -0.16
C ARG A 54 15.28 -24.56 -0.19
N VAL A 55 16.57 -24.24 0.06
CA VAL A 55 17.11 -22.88 0.08
C VAL A 55 17.73 -22.60 -1.28
N THR A 56 17.13 -21.70 -2.05
CA THR A 56 17.61 -21.34 -3.39
C THR A 56 18.64 -20.21 -3.38
N ALA A 57 18.62 -19.38 -2.35
CA ALA A 57 19.62 -18.34 -2.11
C ALA A 57 19.75 -18.03 -0.61
N LEU A 58 20.98 -17.76 -0.20
CA LEU A 58 21.28 -17.20 1.12
C LEU A 58 22.30 -16.08 0.93
N ARG A 59 21.89 -14.84 1.21
CA ARG A 59 22.75 -13.66 1.11
C ARG A 59 23.05 -13.11 2.50
N ARG A 60 24.33 -12.89 2.75
CA ARG A 60 24.82 -12.18 3.93
C ARG A 60 24.92 -10.71 3.60
N VAL A 61 24.26 -9.87 4.37
CA VAL A 61 24.41 -8.42 4.35
C VAL A 61 25.35 -8.05 5.51
N PRO A 62 26.55 -7.55 5.24
CA PRO A 62 27.55 -7.31 6.27
C PRO A 62 27.11 -6.19 7.21
N PRO A 63 27.60 -6.17 8.46
CA PRO A 63 27.39 -5.06 9.37
C PRO A 63 28.06 -3.79 8.81
N ALA A 64 27.50 -2.63 9.15
CA ALA A 64 28.09 -1.33 8.83
C ALA A 64 28.27 -0.53 10.13
N PRO A 65 29.42 0.13 10.36
CA PRO A 65 29.62 0.99 11.51
C PRO A 65 28.79 2.27 11.41
N ALA A 66 28.58 2.93 12.55
CA ALA A 66 27.96 4.24 12.57
C ALA A 66 28.92 5.30 11.99
N GLN A 67 28.35 6.25 11.26
CA GLN A 67 29.04 7.45 10.77
C GLN A 67 28.40 8.66 11.44
N TYR A 68 29.21 9.43 12.16
CA TYR A 68 28.75 10.54 12.95
C TYR A 68 29.18 11.89 12.33
N ALA A 69 28.36 12.91 12.61
CA ALA A 69 28.66 14.30 12.33
C ALA A 69 28.33 15.16 13.56
N PRO A 70 28.99 16.32 13.74
CA PRO A 70 28.66 17.26 14.81
C PRO A 70 27.22 17.79 14.65
N PHE A 71 26.70 18.39 15.72
CA PHE A 71 25.45 19.12 15.62
C PHE A 71 25.59 20.27 14.62
N PRO A 72 24.61 20.47 13.71
CA PRO A 72 24.61 21.57 12.77
C PRO A 72 24.60 22.93 13.47
N ASP A 73 25.22 23.92 12.82
CA ASP A 73 25.18 25.30 13.27
C ASP A 73 23.73 25.80 13.34
N GLY A 74 23.39 26.58 14.37
CA GLY A 74 22.02 27.09 14.60
C GLY A 74 21.10 26.18 15.41
N LEU A 75 21.56 24.99 15.81
CA LEU A 75 20.83 24.14 16.75
C LEU A 75 20.94 24.72 18.17
N ASP A 76 19.79 24.98 18.82
CA ASP A 76 19.73 25.55 20.19
C ASP A 76 20.47 24.68 21.20
N ARG A 77 21.26 25.33 22.05
CA ARG A 77 22.07 24.63 23.04
C ARG A 77 21.24 23.79 24.02
N ARG A 78 20.05 24.26 24.40
CA ARG A 78 19.14 23.50 25.26
C ARG A 78 18.75 22.17 24.64
N LEU A 79 18.53 22.15 23.31
CA LEU A 79 18.23 20.93 22.56
C LEU A 79 19.46 20.03 22.45
N GLN A 80 20.67 20.60 22.16
CA GLN A 80 21.92 19.82 22.15
C GLN A 80 22.15 19.12 23.50
N ASP A 81 21.99 19.86 24.59
CA ASP A 81 22.18 19.34 25.97
C ASP A 81 21.14 18.26 26.30
N ALA A 82 19.90 18.40 25.82
CA ALA A 82 18.86 17.38 25.99
C ALA A 82 19.18 16.11 25.19
N LEU A 83 19.70 16.22 23.97
CA LEU A 83 20.13 15.09 23.16
C LEU A 83 21.32 14.37 23.81
N VAL A 84 22.33 15.12 24.28
CA VAL A 84 23.49 14.55 24.98
C VAL A 84 23.05 13.79 26.23
N SER A 85 22.09 14.30 27.01
CA SER A 85 21.59 13.61 28.22
C SER A 85 20.88 12.30 27.93
N ARG A 86 20.37 12.16 26.68
CA ARG A 86 19.79 10.92 26.16
C ARG A 86 20.83 9.99 25.49
N GLY A 87 22.13 10.30 25.60
CA GLY A 87 23.21 9.51 25.02
C GLY A 87 23.49 9.82 23.54
N ILE A 88 22.93 10.90 22.97
CA ILE A 88 23.15 11.33 21.60
C ILE A 88 24.17 12.50 21.62
N ALA A 89 25.45 12.16 21.72
CA ALA A 89 26.52 13.17 21.73
C ALA A 89 26.84 13.75 20.35
N GLN A 90 26.53 13.01 19.28
CA GLN A 90 26.67 13.39 17.88
C GLN A 90 25.50 12.84 17.09
N LEU A 91 25.18 13.45 15.96
CA LEU A 91 24.18 12.97 15.04
C LEU A 91 24.78 11.96 14.04
N TYR A 92 23.99 11.08 13.50
CA TYR A 92 24.39 10.36 12.28
C TYR A 92 24.50 11.35 11.11
N THR A 93 25.37 11.07 10.14
CA THR A 93 25.61 11.96 8.98
C THR A 93 24.32 12.38 8.28
N HIS A 94 23.40 11.47 7.99
CA HIS A 94 22.11 11.78 7.36
C HIS A 94 21.19 12.64 8.25
N GLN A 95 21.28 12.46 9.59
CA GLN A 95 20.51 13.29 10.53
C GLN A 95 21.03 14.74 10.54
N ALA A 96 22.34 14.91 10.63
CA ALA A 96 22.96 16.23 10.61
C ALA A 96 22.66 16.97 9.29
N GLN A 97 22.75 16.27 8.15
CA GLN A 97 22.46 16.82 6.83
C GLN A 97 20.99 17.25 6.71
N ALA A 98 20.04 16.38 7.11
CA ALA A 98 18.61 16.69 7.06
C ALA A 98 18.25 17.88 7.95
N VAL A 99 18.79 17.92 9.19
CA VAL A 99 18.57 19.03 10.12
C VAL A 99 19.11 20.33 9.54
N ALA A 100 20.33 20.34 8.94
CA ALA A 100 20.92 21.51 8.31
C ALA A 100 20.06 22.04 7.15
N HIS A 101 19.49 21.17 6.28
CA HIS A 101 18.59 21.58 5.22
C HIS A 101 17.31 22.22 5.79
N ALA A 102 16.68 21.59 6.78
CA ALA A 102 15.46 22.08 7.39
C ALA A 102 15.66 23.43 8.12
N LEU A 103 16.78 23.62 8.84
CA LEU A 103 17.13 24.88 9.48
C LEU A 103 17.37 26.01 8.46
N ALA A 104 17.84 25.66 7.26
CA ALA A 104 17.99 26.60 6.14
C ALA A 104 16.67 26.89 5.39
N GLY A 105 15.52 26.39 5.87
CA GLY A 105 14.21 26.58 5.24
C GLY A 105 14.02 25.78 3.94
N ARG A 106 14.85 24.78 3.65
CA ARG A 106 14.74 23.93 2.46
C ARG A 106 13.91 22.71 2.75
N ASN A 107 13.00 22.34 1.83
CA ASN A 107 12.27 21.08 1.92
C ASN A 107 13.25 19.92 1.76
N VAL A 108 13.08 18.87 2.56
CA VAL A 108 14.01 17.74 2.58
C VAL A 108 13.25 16.41 2.59
N VAL A 109 13.73 15.44 1.83
CA VAL A 109 13.29 14.05 1.89
C VAL A 109 14.43 13.14 2.31
N VAL A 110 14.23 12.42 3.42
CA VAL A 110 15.21 11.51 4.02
C VAL A 110 14.85 10.08 3.68
N VAL A 111 15.73 9.38 2.98
CA VAL A 111 15.51 8.01 2.50
C VAL A 111 16.58 7.10 3.05
N THR A 112 16.29 6.47 4.16
CA THR A 112 17.24 5.57 4.82
C THR A 112 16.51 4.31 5.31
N PRO A 113 17.22 3.20 5.53
CA PRO A 113 16.62 1.95 5.99
C PRO A 113 15.79 2.13 7.27
N THR A 114 14.89 1.18 7.53
CA THR A 114 14.11 1.14 8.76
C THR A 114 15.06 1.13 9.99
N ALA A 115 14.66 1.81 11.07
CA ALA A 115 15.42 1.94 12.32
C ALA A 115 16.75 2.73 12.22
N SER A 116 16.94 3.56 11.20
CA SER A 116 18.10 4.47 11.09
C SER A 116 17.98 5.75 11.92
N GLY A 117 16.87 5.95 12.64
CA GLY A 117 16.64 7.16 13.45
C GLY A 117 16.14 8.37 12.64
N LYS A 118 15.37 8.15 11.58
CA LYS A 118 14.73 9.20 10.75
C LYS A 118 13.91 10.21 11.54
N THR A 119 13.29 9.78 12.63
CA THR A 119 12.48 10.60 13.52
C THR A 119 13.21 11.84 14.00
N LEU A 120 14.50 11.73 14.28
CA LEU A 120 15.29 12.87 14.74
C LEU A 120 15.55 13.90 13.62
N CYS A 121 15.52 13.49 12.35
CA CYS A 121 15.69 14.38 11.20
C CYS A 121 14.62 15.47 11.13
N TYR A 122 13.41 15.17 11.58
CA TYR A 122 12.32 16.15 11.61
C TYR A 122 12.03 16.70 13.01
N ASN A 123 12.21 15.92 14.09
CA ASN A 123 11.97 16.42 15.44
C ASN A 123 12.98 17.49 15.86
N ALA A 124 14.26 17.33 15.53
CA ALA A 124 15.27 18.28 15.95
C ALA A 124 15.08 19.71 15.40
N PRO A 125 14.89 19.94 14.08
CA PRO A 125 14.67 21.29 13.56
C PRO A 125 13.37 21.91 14.04
N ILE A 126 12.31 21.11 14.24
CA ILE A 126 11.00 21.59 14.71
C ILE A 126 11.06 22.02 16.18
N LEU A 127 11.64 21.18 17.05
CA LEU A 127 11.84 21.55 18.46
C LEU A 127 12.77 22.76 18.60
N ASN A 128 13.80 22.85 17.75
CA ASN A 128 14.68 24.03 17.66
C ASN A 128 13.89 25.31 17.34
N SER A 129 13.00 25.25 16.34
CA SER A 129 12.18 26.39 15.95
C SER A 129 11.23 26.82 17.08
N ILE A 130 10.63 25.88 17.81
CA ILE A 130 9.73 26.18 18.95
C ILE A 130 10.50 26.79 20.13
N LEU A 131 11.74 26.35 20.38
CA LEU A 131 12.60 26.91 21.42
C LEU A 131 13.05 28.35 21.11
N GLN A 132 13.21 28.68 19.84
CA GLN A 132 13.55 30.02 19.37
C GLN A 132 12.33 30.94 19.27
N ASP A 133 11.21 30.39 18.80
CA ASP A 133 9.92 31.10 18.67
C ASP A 133 8.77 30.22 19.21
N PRO A 134 8.27 30.46 20.42
CA PRO A 134 7.18 29.69 21.02
C PRO A 134 5.84 29.79 20.26
N ALA A 135 5.71 30.71 19.29
CA ALA A 135 4.55 30.74 18.41
C ALA A 135 4.61 29.67 17.32
N SER A 136 5.81 29.17 16.97
CA SER A 136 5.99 28.16 15.93
C SER A 136 5.11 26.93 16.14
N ARG A 137 4.53 26.43 15.02
CA ARG A 137 3.66 25.25 14.98
C ARG A 137 4.13 24.27 13.91
N ALA A 138 3.84 22.98 14.12
CA ALA A 138 4.09 21.93 13.16
C ALA A 138 2.92 20.95 13.07
N LEU A 139 2.66 20.47 11.84
CA LEU A 139 1.68 19.43 11.53
C LEU A 139 2.41 18.19 11.03
N TYR A 140 2.17 17.05 11.65
CA TYR A 140 2.74 15.76 11.29
C TYR A 140 1.67 14.87 10.67
N LEU A 141 1.97 14.27 9.52
CA LEU A 141 1.11 13.35 8.79
C LEU A 141 1.69 11.95 8.83
N PHE A 142 0.97 11.05 9.46
CA PHE A 142 1.30 9.63 9.53
C PHE A 142 0.30 8.80 8.73
N PRO A 143 0.71 7.72 8.05
CA PRO A 143 -0.22 6.89 7.31
C PRO A 143 -1.18 6.09 8.21
N THR A 144 -0.87 5.90 9.49
CA THR A 144 -1.71 5.17 10.44
C THR A 144 -1.76 5.85 11.81
N LYS A 145 -2.90 5.69 12.52
CA LYS A 145 -3.08 6.18 13.91
C LYS A 145 -2.05 5.57 14.88
N ALA A 146 -1.73 4.27 14.71
CA ALA A 146 -0.79 3.57 15.58
C ALA A 146 0.61 4.20 15.53
N LEU A 147 1.07 4.56 14.33
CA LEU A 147 2.36 5.23 14.16
C LEU A 147 2.37 6.63 14.79
N ALA A 148 1.26 7.38 14.67
CA ALA A 148 1.13 8.68 15.32
C ALA A 148 1.21 8.57 16.85
N GLN A 149 0.59 7.54 17.45
CA GLN A 149 0.64 7.29 18.91
C GLN A 149 2.05 6.89 19.38
N ASP A 150 2.75 6.07 18.63
CA ASP A 150 4.14 5.69 18.93
C ASP A 150 5.07 6.93 18.93
N GLN A 151 4.93 7.79 17.91
CA GLN A 151 5.70 9.03 17.79
C GLN A 151 5.33 10.06 18.88
N LEU A 152 4.06 10.10 19.31
CA LEU A 152 3.63 10.92 20.43
C LEU A 152 4.41 10.58 21.70
N ALA A 153 4.54 9.31 22.05
CA ALA A 153 5.25 8.87 23.26
C ALA A 153 6.74 9.26 23.23
N GLU A 154 7.40 9.11 22.09
CA GLU A 154 8.81 9.50 21.92
C GLU A 154 9.00 11.02 22.03
N LEU A 155 8.14 11.81 21.37
CA LEU A 155 8.15 13.28 21.45
C LEU A 155 7.86 13.79 22.85
N GLN A 156 6.89 13.20 23.56
CA GLN A 156 6.58 13.57 24.95
C GLN A 156 7.81 13.39 25.85
N THR A 157 8.49 12.23 25.76
CA THR A 157 9.73 11.98 26.50
C THR A 157 10.83 13.00 26.18
N MET A 158 10.96 13.41 24.91
CA MET A 158 11.92 14.44 24.49
C MET A 158 11.53 15.81 25.10
N CYS A 159 10.25 16.19 25.03
CA CYS A 159 9.75 17.44 25.56
C CYS A 159 9.85 17.50 27.11
N GLU A 160 9.64 16.40 27.83
CA GLU A 160 9.90 16.29 29.26
C GLU A 160 11.36 16.52 29.61
N THR A 161 12.28 15.96 28.82
CA THR A 161 13.73 16.18 28.99
C THR A 161 14.10 17.66 28.76
N LEU A 162 13.46 18.32 27.80
CA LEU A 162 13.63 19.75 27.54
C LEU A 162 13.01 20.60 28.66
N ALA A 163 11.79 20.28 29.13
CA ALA A 163 11.08 20.99 30.18
C ALA A 163 11.82 20.97 31.54
N ALA A 164 12.56 19.93 31.83
CA ALA A 164 13.43 19.87 33.04
C ALA A 164 14.56 20.93 33.01
N ARG A 165 14.78 21.56 31.84
CA ARG A 165 15.86 22.55 31.61
C ARG A 165 15.37 23.92 31.11
N SER A 166 14.07 24.04 30.81
CA SER A 166 13.41 25.25 30.32
C SER A 166 12.05 25.39 30.98
N SER A 167 11.61 26.63 31.21
CA SER A 167 10.28 26.92 31.74
C SER A 167 9.15 26.67 30.73
N ASP A 168 9.50 26.45 29.47
CA ASP A 168 8.56 26.40 28.36
C ASP A 168 8.05 24.97 28.15
N ARG A 169 6.73 24.77 28.33
CA ARG A 169 6.09 23.49 28.06
C ARG A 169 5.65 23.40 26.60
N ILE A 170 6.31 22.52 25.85
CA ILE A 170 5.92 22.22 24.47
C ILE A 170 4.70 21.29 24.47
N GLY A 171 3.60 21.74 23.91
CA GLY A 171 2.35 20.94 23.78
C GLY A 171 2.40 20.03 22.56
N VAL A 172 2.42 18.71 22.78
CA VAL A 172 2.41 17.68 21.74
C VAL A 172 1.15 16.84 21.89
N PHE A 173 0.35 16.73 20.83
CA PHE A 173 -0.94 16.03 20.89
C PHE A 173 -1.21 15.28 19.59
N THR A 174 -1.88 14.11 19.68
CA THR A 174 -2.52 13.48 18.54
C THR A 174 -3.90 14.09 18.30
N TYR A 175 -4.26 14.24 17.04
CA TYR A 175 -5.58 14.67 16.62
C TYR A 175 -6.07 13.77 15.50
N ASP A 176 -6.92 12.82 15.83
CA ASP A 176 -7.47 11.80 14.95
C ASP A 176 -8.93 11.47 15.31
N GLY A 177 -9.53 10.46 14.67
CA GLY A 177 -10.91 10.05 14.91
C GLY A 177 -11.17 9.56 16.34
N ASP A 178 -10.12 9.08 17.05
CA ASP A 178 -10.24 8.55 18.41
C ASP A 178 -10.06 9.65 19.48
N THR A 179 -9.71 10.88 19.07
CA THR A 179 -9.52 12.02 19.99
C THR A 179 -10.85 12.45 20.63
N PRO A 180 -10.98 12.39 21.97
CA PRO A 180 -12.20 12.79 22.68
C PRO A 180 -12.61 14.24 22.39
N GLN A 181 -13.91 14.48 22.38
CA GLN A 181 -14.45 15.80 22.00
C GLN A 181 -14.03 16.94 22.93
N ASP A 182 -13.94 16.69 24.21
CA ASP A 182 -13.46 17.64 25.23
C ASP A 182 -12.00 18.01 25.05
N ALA A 183 -11.14 17.02 24.67
CA ALA A 183 -9.73 17.24 24.37
C ALA A 183 -9.52 18.09 23.10
N ARG A 184 -10.40 17.98 22.10
CA ARG A 184 -10.26 18.69 20.82
C ARG A 184 -10.14 20.21 20.95
N ARG A 185 -10.89 20.82 21.90
CA ARG A 185 -10.81 22.27 22.16
C ARG A 185 -9.45 22.66 22.75
N THR A 186 -8.95 21.88 23.70
CA THR A 186 -7.65 22.09 24.35
C THR A 186 -6.51 21.96 23.35
N ILE A 187 -6.56 20.97 22.47
CA ILE A 187 -5.55 20.74 21.41
C ILE A 187 -5.45 21.95 20.50
N ARG A 188 -6.57 22.43 19.95
CA ARG A 188 -6.59 23.61 19.08
C ARG A 188 -5.98 24.86 19.73
N ALA A 189 -6.16 25.02 21.04
CA ALA A 189 -5.67 26.19 21.76
C ALA A 189 -4.18 26.10 22.15
N ARG A 190 -3.67 24.88 22.48
CA ARG A 190 -2.38 24.70 23.16
C ARG A 190 -1.34 23.90 22.37
N ALA A 191 -1.72 23.20 21.30
CA ALA A 191 -0.77 22.36 20.57
C ALA A 191 0.28 23.21 19.84
N HIS A 192 1.56 22.86 20.05
CA HIS A 192 2.67 23.29 19.22
C HIS A 192 2.89 22.29 18.08
N LEU A 193 2.77 20.98 18.40
CA LEU A 193 2.85 19.89 17.47
C LEU A 193 1.52 19.13 17.45
N VAL A 194 0.95 19.02 16.25
CA VAL A 194 -0.28 18.26 15.98
C VAL A 194 0.11 17.03 15.16
N LEU A 195 -0.02 15.85 15.76
CA LEU A 195 0.20 14.57 15.09
C LEU A 195 -1.14 14.06 14.57
N SER A 196 -1.25 13.84 13.27
CA SER A 196 -2.52 13.50 12.63
C SER A 196 -2.30 12.51 11.47
N ASN A 197 -3.36 12.23 10.73
CA ASN A 197 -3.31 11.47 9.50
C ASN A 197 -4.03 12.23 8.37
N PRO A 198 -3.79 11.88 7.09
CA PRO A 198 -4.43 12.56 5.97
C PRO A 198 -5.96 12.59 6.05
N ASP A 199 -6.58 11.50 6.51
CA ASP A 199 -8.04 11.39 6.63
C ASP A 199 -8.60 12.46 7.58
N MET A 200 -7.94 12.65 8.73
CA MET A 200 -8.37 13.67 9.72
C MET A 200 -8.08 15.10 9.26
N VAL A 201 -6.97 15.30 8.54
CA VAL A 201 -6.70 16.63 7.94
C VAL A 201 -7.78 16.93 6.92
N HIS A 202 -8.13 15.98 6.05
CA HIS A 202 -9.15 16.10 5.02
C HIS A 202 -10.52 16.46 5.57
N SER A 203 -11.01 15.70 6.57
CA SER A 203 -12.40 15.80 7.06
C SER A 203 -12.56 16.65 8.32
N GLY A 204 -11.54 16.74 9.18
CA GLY A 204 -11.66 17.35 10.52
C GLY A 204 -10.90 18.66 10.71
N ILE A 205 -9.86 18.95 9.89
CA ILE A 205 -9.02 20.15 10.05
C ILE A 205 -9.31 21.17 8.97
N LEU A 206 -9.15 20.82 7.68
CA LEU A 206 -9.25 21.77 6.58
C LEU A 206 -10.64 22.40 6.47
N PRO A 207 -11.76 21.65 6.49
CA PRO A 207 -13.09 22.22 6.41
C PRO A 207 -13.47 23.08 7.64
N HIS A 208 -12.74 22.90 8.73
CA HIS A 208 -12.93 23.66 9.97
C HIS A 208 -11.75 24.61 10.27
N HIS A 209 -11.00 25.03 9.24
CA HIS A 209 -9.82 25.87 9.38
C HIS A 209 -10.02 27.14 10.23
N PRO A 210 -11.21 27.81 10.29
CA PRO A 210 -11.39 28.96 11.17
C PRO A 210 -11.24 28.62 12.66
N ARG A 211 -11.44 27.35 13.04
CA ARG A 211 -11.19 26.89 14.43
C ARG A 211 -9.71 26.58 14.68
N TRP A 212 -8.88 26.58 13.64
CA TRP A 212 -7.46 26.26 13.63
C TRP A 212 -6.56 27.46 13.29
N THR A 213 -7.10 28.69 13.30
CA THR A 213 -6.40 29.93 12.93
C THR A 213 -5.01 30.00 13.55
N LYS A 214 -4.90 29.76 14.87
CA LYS A 214 -3.61 29.77 15.58
C LYS A 214 -2.58 28.77 15.04
N LEU A 215 -3.02 27.61 14.54
CA LEU A 215 -2.14 26.63 13.87
C LEU A 215 -1.69 27.20 12.53
N PHE A 216 -2.62 27.66 11.67
CA PHE A 216 -2.32 28.04 10.33
C PHE A 216 -1.53 29.35 10.21
N GLU A 217 -1.76 30.33 11.08
CA GLU A 217 -0.97 31.58 11.14
C GLU A 217 0.52 31.31 11.48
N ASN A 218 0.81 30.26 12.26
CA ASN A 218 2.11 29.99 12.79
C ASN A 218 2.74 28.68 12.30
N LEU A 219 2.15 28.06 11.27
CA LEU A 219 2.62 26.79 10.74
C LEU A 219 3.96 26.95 10.01
N ARG A 220 5.04 26.43 10.59
CA ARG A 220 6.41 26.49 10.06
C ARG A 220 6.83 25.21 9.37
N PHE A 221 6.30 24.06 9.80
CA PHE A 221 6.70 22.78 9.29
C PHE A 221 5.51 21.85 9.05
N ILE A 222 5.59 21.08 7.96
CA ILE A 222 4.74 19.93 7.69
C ILE A 222 5.63 18.71 7.55
N VAL A 223 5.41 17.69 8.39
CA VAL A 223 6.11 16.41 8.33
C VAL A 223 5.23 15.40 7.61
N ILE A 224 5.79 14.68 6.64
CA ILE A 224 5.16 13.55 5.98
C ILE A 224 6.03 12.33 6.24
N ASP A 225 5.61 11.50 7.20
CA ASP A 225 6.35 10.28 7.55
C ASP A 225 5.87 9.09 6.73
N GLU A 226 6.78 8.14 6.48
CA GLU A 226 6.56 6.96 5.63
C GLU A 226 6.03 7.33 4.22
N LEU A 227 6.69 8.29 3.56
CA LEU A 227 6.30 8.86 2.26
C LEU A 227 5.94 7.79 1.21
N HIS A 228 6.64 6.66 1.21
CA HIS A 228 6.42 5.53 0.31
C HIS A 228 5.05 4.85 0.47
N ALA A 229 4.35 5.07 1.59
CA ALA A 229 2.98 4.59 1.79
C ALA A 229 1.95 5.40 0.98
N TYR A 230 2.31 6.63 0.60
CA TYR A 230 1.45 7.54 -0.16
C TYR A 230 1.68 7.39 -1.67
N ARG A 231 1.22 6.26 -2.20
CA ARG A 231 1.26 5.92 -3.63
C ARG A 231 -0.14 5.58 -4.14
N GLY A 232 -0.31 5.50 -5.45
CA GLY A 232 -1.59 5.20 -6.08
C GLY A 232 -2.68 6.21 -5.70
N VAL A 233 -3.89 5.72 -5.46
CA VAL A 233 -5.06 6.54 -5.08
C VAL A 233 -4.79 7.33 -3.81
N PHE A 234 -4.28 6.68 -2.76
CA PHE A 234 -4.04 7.36 -1.48
C PHE A 234 -3.04 8.53 -1.61
N GLY A 235 -1.97 8.35 -2.41
CA GLY A 235 -1.03 9.43 -2.72
C GLY A 235 -1.64 10.52 -3.56
N SER A 236 -2.48 10.18 -4.54
CA SER A 236 -3.20 11.13 -5.39
C SER A 236 -4.16 12.01 -4.58
N HIS A 237 -4.92 11.42 -3.66
CA HIS A 237 -5.74 12.16 -2.70
C HIS A 237 -4.89 13.02 -1.78
N LEU A 238 -3.78 12.49 -1.21
CA LEU A 238 -2.92 13.28 -0.33
C LEU A 238 -2.36 14.52 -1.04
N CYS A 239 -1.94 14.41 -2.30
CA CYS A 239 -1.50 15.58 -3.07
C CYS A 239 -2.57 16.68 -3.08
N ASN A 240 -3.83 16.31 -3.35
CA ASN A 240 -4.95 17.27 -3.36
C ASN A 240 -5.29 17.80 -1.94
N VAL A 241 -5.15 16.98 -0.89
CA VAL A 241 -5.23 17.46 0.50
C VAL A 241 -4.14 18.50 0.79
N LEU A 242 -2.91 18.28 0.30
CA LEU A 242 -1.80 19.22 0.46
C LEU A 242 -2.00 20.50 -0.38
N ARG A 243 -2.58 20.41 -1.57
CA ARG A 243 -3.01 21.59 -2.36
C ARG A 243 -3.96 22.47 -1.56
N ARG A 244 -5.00 21.86 -0.97
CA ARG A 244 -5.98 22.55 -0.09
C ARG A 244 -5.30 23.12 1.15
N LEU A 245 -4.47 22.34 1.82
CA LEU A 245 -3.70 22.78 2.99
C LEU A 245 -2.83 24.00 2.69
N ARG A 246 -2.08 23.99 1.59
CA ARG A 246 -1.26 25.12 1.15
C ARG A 246 -2.09 26.35 0.80
N ARG A 247 -3.29 26.15 0.24
CA ARG A 247 -4.25 27.22 -0.05
C ARG A 247 -4.69 27.92 1.25
N ILE A 248 -5.03 27.15 2.26
CA ILE A 248 -5.41 27.66 3.60
C ILE A 248 -4.19 28.32 4.27
N CYS A 249 -2.99 27.74 4.21
CA CYS A 249 -1.77 28.35 4.74
C CYS A 249 -1.54 29.75 4.15
N ARG A 250 -1.65 29.90 2.80
CA ARG A 250 -1.51 31.21 2.14
C ARG A 250 -2.58 32.19 2.60
N HIS A 251 -3.82 31.75 2.83
CA HIS A 251 -4.89 32.58 3.36
C HIS A 251 -4.54 33.16 4.75
N TYR A 252 -3.89 32.40 5.61
CA TYR A 252 -3.45 32.82 6.95
C TYR A 252 -2.04 33.41 6.98
N GLY A 253 -1.35 33.54 5.84
CA GLY A 253 -0.02 34.17 5.72
C GLY A 253 1.15 33.28 6.09
N SER A 254 0.99 31.96 6.15
CA SER A 254 2.07 31.00 6.40
C SER A 254 2.53 30.26 5.15
N ASP A 255 3.80 29.86 5.13
CA ASP A 255 4.42 29.07 4.07
C ASP A 255 5.36 28.02 4.68
N PRO A 256 4.84 26.85 5.07
CA PRO A 256 5.59 25.85 5.82
C PRO A 256 6.64 25.11 4.99
N THR A 257 7.76 24.75 5.62
CA THR A 257 8.79 23.85 5.10
C THR A 257 8.35 22.40 5.27
N PHE A 258 8.52 21.59 4.23
CA PHE A 258 8.18 20.16 4.24
C PHE A 258 9.41 19.33 4.62
N ILE A 259 9.20 18.39 5.55
CA ILE A 259 10.21 17.38 5.92
C ILE A 259 9.58 16.01 5.71
N CYS A 260 10.07 15.28 4.70
CA CYS A 260 9.57 13.95 4.37
C CYS A 260 10.54 12.87 4.84
N SER A 261 10.03 11.75 5.33
CA SER A 261 10.83 10.56 5.59
C SER A 261 10.27 9.37 4.80
N SER A 262 11.15 8.52 4.30
CA SER A 262 10.76 7.35 3.49
C SER A 262 11.65 6.15 3.79
N ALA A 263 11.12 4.95 3.57
CA ALA A 263 11.94 3.80 3.27
C ALA A 263 12.47 3.89 1.82
N THR A 264 13.33 2.95 1.43
CA THR A 264 13.97 2.96 0.11
C THR A 264 12.95 2.67 -1.00
N ILE A 265 12.78 3.61 -1.90
CA ILE A 265 12.05 3.52 -3.17
C ILE A 265 12.90 4.14 -4.28
N ALA A 266 12.57 3.89 -5.56
CA ALA A 266 13.41 4.36 -6.68
C ALA A 266 13.34 5.87 -6.93
N ASN A 267 12.20 6.50 -6.64
CA ASN A 267 11.92 7.90 -6.97
C ASN A 267 11.47 8.77 -5.78
N PRO A 268 12.17 8.78 -4.64
CA PRO A 268 11.68 9.45 -3.43
C PRO A 268 11.59 10.97 -3.58
N ARG A 269 12.56 11.59 -4.26
CA ARG A 269 12.57 13.02 -4.54
C ARG A 269 11.40 13.41 -5.44
N GLU A 270 11.23 12.70 -6.56
CA GLU A 270 10.12 12.95 -7.51
C GLU A 270 8.76 12.80 -6.82
N LEU A 271 8.59 11.77 -5.99
CA LEU A 271 7.33 11.58 -5.25
C LEU A 271 7.08 12.73 -4.28
N ALA A 272 8.08 13.17 -3.51
CA ALA A 272 7.95 14.29 -2.59
C ALA A 272 7.61 15.60 -3.34
N GLU A 273 8.29 15.85 -4.46
CA GLU A 273 8.07 17.02 -5.32
C GLU A 273 6.67 17.01 -5.95
N ARG A 274 6.19 15.83 -6.39
CA ARG A 274 4.82 15.69 -6.92
C ARG A 274 3.75 15.85 -5.85
N LEU A 275 3.97 15.33 -4.63
CA LEU A 275 3.02 15.44 -3.53
C LEU A 275 2.88 16.87 -2.99
N ALA A 276 4.01 17.54 -2.77
CA ALA A 276 4.01 18.89 -2.20
C ALA A 276 4.05 20.01 -3.24
N GLU A 277 4.27 19.69 -4.52
CA GLU A 277 4.47 20.62 -5.64
C GLU A 277 5.54 21.69 -5.34
N ARG A 278 6.68 21.25 -4.78
CA ARG A 278 7.83 22.06 -4.39
C ARG A 278 9.12 21.30 -4.60
N PRO A 279 10.26 21.98 -4.81
CA PRO A 279 11.56 21.34 -4.89
C PRO A 279 12.00 20.77 -3.54
N PHE A 280 12.73 19.64 -3.55
CA PHE A 280 13.25 18.94 -2.38
C PHE A 280 14.74 18.63 -2.47
N GLU A 281 15.43 18.72 -1.32
CA GLU A 281 16.76 18.15 -1.14
C GLU A 281 16.64 16.67 -0.75
N LEU A 282 17.47 15.82 -1.37
CA LEU A 282 17.49 14.37 -1.10
C LEU A 282 18.63 14.02 -0.15
N VAL A 283 18.30 13.28 0.91
CA VAL A 283 19.27 12.70 1.86
C VAL A 283 19.05 11.18 1.88
N ASP A 284 19.90 10.42 1.20
CA ASP A 284 19.75 8.97 0.97
C ASP A 284 20.96 8.13 1.47
N GLU A 285 22.04 8.76 1.89
CA GLU A 285 23.20 8.08 2.47
C GLU A 285 23.03 7.90 3.99
N SER A 286 22.77 6.65 4.42
CA SER A 286 22.56 6.36 5.84
C SER A 286 23.87 6.26 6.64
N GLY A 287 24.04 7.12 7.65
CA GLY A 287 25.12 7.01 8.64
C GLY A 287 24.77 6.13 9.86
N ALA A 288 23.58 5.55 9.91
CA ALA A 288 23.19 4.69 11.03
C ALA A 288 23.92 3.33 11.01
N PRO A 289 24.27 2.75 12.17
CA PRO A 289 24.88 1.43 12.23
C PRO A 289 23.87 0.36 11.78
N ARG A 290 24.38 -0.69 11.16
CA ARG A 290 23.60 -1.85 10.75
C ARG A 290 24.25 -3.12 11.27
N GLY A 291 23.45 -3.99 11.92
CA GLY A 291 23.86 -5.34 12.30
C GLY A 291 23.97 -6.28 11.10
N GLU A 292 24.59 -7.43 11.32
CA GLU A 292 24.68 -8.48 10.33
C GLU A 292 23.30 -9.10 10.04
N LYS A 293 22.94 -9.20 8.75
CA LYS A 293 21.65 -9.78 8.34
C LYS A 293 21.84 -10.89 7.32
N PHE A 294 21.12 -12.00 7.54
CA PHE A 294 21.01 -13.10 6.59
C PHE A 294 19.67 -13.04 5.89
N PHE A 295 19.68 -13.09 4.57
CA PHE A 295 18.47 -13.13 3.77
C PHE A 295 18.41 -14.44 2.99
N ALA A 296 17.40 -15.29 3.30
CA ALA A 296 17.23 -16.59 2.69
C ALA A 296 15.98 -16.65 1.81
N PHE A 297 16.09 -17.29 0.64
CA PHE A 297 14.96 -17.71 -0.17
C PHE A 297 14.72 -19.20 -0.02
N VAL A 298 13.50 -19.56 0.35
CA VAL A 298 13.05 -20.94 0.50
C VAL A 298 12.01 -21.24 -0.55
N ASN A 299 12.27 -22.25 -1.39
CA ASN A 299 11.31 -22.73 -2.39
C ASN A 299 10.72 -24.08 -1.92
N PRO A 300 9.42 -24.16 -1.61
CA PRO A 300 8.79 -25.41 -1.20
C PRO A 300 8.97 -26.49 -2.28
N PRO A 301 9.24 -27.76 -1.89
CA PRO A 301 9.45 -28.85 -2.84
C PRO A 301 8.19 -29.16 -3.64
N VAL A 302 8.37 -29.62 -4.88
CA VAL A 302 7.29 -30.15 -5.70
C VAL A 302 6.84 -31.49 -5.11
N VAL A 303 5.56 -31.60 -4.77
CA VAL A 303 4.95 -32.82 -4.18
C VAL A 303 4.19 -33.65 -5.22
N ASN A 304 3.78 -33.00 -6.33
CA ASN A 304 3.22 -33.69 -7.49
C ASN A 304 3.91 -33.18 -8.76
N HIS A 305 4.82 -33.98 -9.31
CA HIS A 305 5.61 -33.57 -10.48
C HIS A 305 4.80 -33.50 -11.77
N GLN A 306 3.75 -34.32 -11.91
CA GLN A 306 2.91 -34.30 -13.11
C GLN A 306 2.13 -32.99 -13.23
N LEU A 307 1.62 -32.50 -12.09
CA LEU A 307 0.81 -31.28 -12.02
C LEU A 307 1.64 -30.04 -11.62
N GLY A 308 2.93 -30.17 -11.35
CA GLY A 308 3.78 -29.09 -10.87
C GLY A 308 3.37 -28.50 -9.52
N ILE A 309 2.63 -29.28 -8.71
CA ILE A 309 2.10 -28.82 -7.40
C ILE A 309 3.22 -28.86 -6.37
N ARG A 310 3.44 -27.72 -5.70
CA ARG A 310 4.38 -27.57 -4.58
C ARG A 310 3.67 -27.73 -3.25
N ARG A 311 4.45 -28.06 -2.21
CA ARG A 311 3.96 -28.00 -0.82
C ARG A 311 3.41 -26.61 -0.52
N SER A 312 2.33 -26.53 0.27
CA SER A 312 1.71 -25.28 0.69
C SER A 312 2.74 -24.30 1.29
N CYS A 313 2.75 -23.07 0.80
CA CYS A 313 3.58 -21.98 1.32
C CYS A 313 3.36 -21.77 2.84
N LEU A 314 2.11 -21.82 3.30
CA LEU A 314 1.78 -21.67 4.73
C LEU A 314 2.35 -22.82 5.57
N SER A 315 2.25 -24.07 5.08
CA SER A 315 2.84 -25.22 5.76
C SER A 315 4.36 -25.13 5.84
N GLU A 316 5.01 -24.64 4.79
CA GLU A 316 6.47 -24.46 4.79
C GLU A 316 6.89 -23.27 5.67
N ALA A 317 6.13 -22.14 5.64
CA ALA A 317 6.35 -21.00 6.52
C ALA A 317 6.18 -21.38 8.00
N ARG A 318 5.19 -22.23 8.34
CA ARG A 318 5.07 -22.82 9.69
C ARG A 318 6.33 -23.56 10.07
N ARG A 319 6.82 -24.48 9.20
CA ARG A 319 8.02 -25.28 9.44
C ARG A 319 9.25 -24.40 9.70
N VAL A 320 9.42 -23.37 8.88
CA VAL A 320 10.50 -22.38 9.03
C VAL A 320 10.37 -21.62 10.35
N ALA A 321 9.19 -21.11 10.67
CA ALA A 321 8.92 -20.39 11.93
C ALA A 321 9.16 -21.29 13.16
N SER A 322 8.70 -22.56 13.10
CA SER A 322 8.89 -23.54 14.17
C SER A 322 10.36 -23.82 14.47
N GLU A 323 11.23 -23.82 13.45
CA GLU A 323 12.68 -24.05 13.63
C GLU A 323 13.34 -22.94 14.47
N PHE A 324 12.88 -21.68 14.31
CA PHE A 324 13.35 -20.56 15.11
C PHE A 324 12.69 -20.52 16.51
N LEU A 325 11.38 -20.82 16.60
CA LEU A 325 10.65 -20.83 17.88
C LEU A 325 11.19 -21.89 18.85
N LYS A 326 11.56 -23.07 18.36
CA LYS A 326 12.21 -24.14 19.15
C LYS A 326 13.52 -23.69 19.80
N ARG A 327 14.15 -22.61 19.26
CA ARG A 327 15.37 -21.99 19.81
C ARG A 327 15.10 -20.74 20.63
N ASN A 328 13.83 -20.51 20.98
CA ASN A 328 13.39 -19.37 21.75
C ASN A 328 13.72 -17.99 21.09
N LEU A 329 13.82 -17.95 19.76
CA LEU A 329 13.98 -16.73 18.99
C LEU A 329 12.63 -16.04 18.79
N GLN A 330 12.60 -14.72 18.85
CA GLN A 330 11.40 -13.92 18.66
C GLN A 330 11.24 -13.58 17.18
N LEU A 331 10.04 -13.79 16.61
CA LEU A 331 9.85 -13.64 15.18
C LEU A 331 8.50 -13.01 14.79
N ILE A 332 8.50 -12.48 13.58
CA ILE A 332 7.29 -12.08 12.87
C ILE A 332 7.14 -12.91 11.60
N VAL A 333 5.91 -13.35 11.31
CA VAL A 333 5.56 -13.99 10.04
C VAL A 333 4.57 -13.11 9.28
N PHE A 334 4.95 -12.66 8.10
CA PHE A 334 4.08 -11.92 7.22
C PHE A 334 3.33 -12.85 6.27
N THR A 335 2.04 -12.62 6.12
CA THR A 335 1.15 -13.33 5.19
C THR A 335 0.49 -12.37 4.22
N GLN A 336 -0.10 -12.91 3.13
CA GLN A 336 -0.68 -12.10 2.06
C GLN A 336 -2.18 -11.81 2.24
N SER A 337 -2.85 -12.45 3.21
CA SER A 337 -4.27 -12.24 3.47
C SER A 337 -4.62 -12.39 4.93
N ARG A 338 -5.75 -11.78 5.34
CA ARG A 338 -6.29 -11.90 6.69
C ARG A 338 -6.57 -13.37 7.05
N LEU A 339 -7.12 -14.14 6.11
CA LEU A 339 -7.39 -15.56 6.29
C LEU A 339 -6.11 -16.37 6.50
N ALA A 340 -5.07 -16.14 5.66
CA ALA A 340 -3.77 -16.80 5.81
C ALA A 340 -3.11 -16.47 7.16
N THR A 341 -3.28 -15.24 7.67
CA THR A 341 -2.82 -14.84 9.01
C THR A 341 -3.44 -15.73 10.09
N GLU A 342 -4.76 -15.88 10.05
CA GLU A 342 -5.49 -16.67 11.06
C GLU A 342 -5.17 -18.16 10.96
N ILE A 343 -5.13 -18.72 9.75
CA ILE A 343 -4.77 -20.13 9.53
C ILE A 343 -3.38 -20.42 10.08
N LEU A 344 -2.39 -19.60 9.74
CA LEU A 344 -1.01 -19.82 10.20
C LEU A 344 -0.87 -19.59 11.72
N THR A 345 -1.63 -18.65 12.28
CA THR A 345 -1.70 -18.43 13.72
C THR A 345 -2.23 -19.68 14.43
N THR A 346 -3.32 -20.27 13.91
CA THR A 346 -3.89 -21.53 14.42
C THR A 346 -2.86 -22.64 14.37
N TYR A 347 -2.20 -22.85 13.24
CA TYR A 347 -1.20 -23.90 13.08
C TYR A 347 -0.01 -23.78 14.04
N LEU A 348 0.44 -22.55 14.31
CA LEU A 348 1.54 -22.32 15.26
C LEU A 348 1.07 -22.46 16.71
N LYS A 349 -0.16 -22.05 17.05
CA LYS A 349 -0.74 -22.25 18.38
C LYS A 349 -0.90 -23.72 18.70
N ASP A 350 -1.42 -24.51 17.78
CA ASP A 350 -1.59 -25.98 17.93
C ASP A 350 -0.24 -26.68 18.21
N GLU A 351 0.85 -26.19 17.59
CA GLU A 351 2.18 -26.77 17.77
C GLU A 351 2.86 -26.34 19.11
N PHE A 352 2.61 -25.09 19.58
CA PHE A 352 3.40 -24.49 20.66
C PHE A 352 2.61 -24.12 21.92
N GLU A 353 1.28 -24.08 21.89
CA GLU A 353 0.46 -23.63 23.04
C GLU A 353 -0.28 -24.76 23.76
N GLY A 354 0.03 -26.01 23.47
CA GLY A 354 -0.58 -27.19 24.13
C GLY A 354 -0.17 -27.41 25.58
N ALA A 355 0.88 -26.77 26.10
CA ALA A 355 1.38 -26.95 27.46
C ALA A 355 0.86 -25.85 28.41
N PRO A 356 0.66 -26.13 29.72
CA PRO A 356 0.30 -25.12 30.70
C PRO A 356 1.35 -23.99 30.76
N GLY A 357 0.87 -22.72 30.75
CA GLY A 357 1.74 -21.54 30.79
C GLY A 357 2.31 -21.09 29.45
N THR A 358 1.94 -21.73 28.33
CA THR A 358 2.38 -21.35 26.99
C THR A 358 1.33 -20.51 26.21
N ARG A 359 0.17 -20.26 26.81
CA ARG A 359 -0.91 -19.49 26.19
C ARG A 359 -0.46 -18.06 25.85
N ASP A 360 -0.97 -17.53 24.75
CA ASP A 360 -0.73 -16.17 24.25
C ASP A 360 0.72 -15.84 23.84
N ARG A 361 1.59 -16.82 23.70
CA ARG A 361 2.93 -16.64 23.15
C ARG A 361 2.93 -16.40 21.64
N ILE A 362 1.87 -16.86 20.97
CA ILE A 362 1.67 -16.72 19.53
C ILE A 362 0.39 -15.94 19.30
N ARG A 363 0.49 -14.86 18.54
CA ARG A 363 -0.63 -13.96 18.29
C ARG A 363 -0.79 -13.66 16.79
N GLY A 364 -2.02 -13.54 16.34
CA GLY A 364 -2.34 -12.94 15.07
C GLY A 364 -2.33 -11.41 15.18
N TYR A 365 -2.07 -10.69 14.07
CA TYR A 365 -2.18 -9.24 14.01
C TYR A 365 -2.62 -8.80 12.60
N ARG A 366 -3.81 -8.22 12.48
CA ARG A 366 -4.35 -7.78 11.18
C ARG A 366 -5.31 -6.61 11.33
N GLY A 367 -5.61 -5.95 10.22
CA GLY A 367 -6.73 -5.01 10.13
C GLY A 367 -8.04 -5.71 10.54
N GLY A 368 -8.90 -4.97 11.23
CA GLY A 368 -10.16 -5.49 11.78
C GLY A 368 -10.08 -6.00 13.22
N TYR A 369 -8.90 -6.11 13.82
CA TYR A 369 -8.79 -6.29 15.27
C TYR A 369 -9.08 -4.99 16.00
N LEU A 370 -9.75 -5.09 17.16
CA LEU A 370 -10.04 -3.94 18.02
C LEU A 370 -8.75 -3.22 18.46
N PRO A 371 -8.76 -1.90 18.59
CA PRO A 371 -7.57 -1.11 18.94
C PRO A 371 -6.87 -1.58 20.22
N ASP A 372 -7.63 -1.91 21.27
CA ASP A 372 -7.06 -2.37 22.55
C ASP A 372 -6.33 -3.69 22.41
N ARG A 373 -6.88 -4.60 21.58
CA ARG A 373 -6.26 -5.89 21.30
C ARG A 373 -4.94 -5.73 20.56
N ARG A 374 -4.88 -4.80 19.62
CA ARG A 374 -3.64 -4.49 18.88
C ARG A 374 -2.56 -3.95 19.81
N ARG A 375 -2.91 -3.00 20.69
CA ARG A 375 -1.97 -2.43 21.70
C ARG A 375 -1.44 -3.50 22.67
N GLU A 376 -2.28 -4.44 23.10
CA GLU A 376 -1.87 -5.56 23.95
C GLU A 376 -0.81 -6.42 23.26
N ILE A 377 -1.01 -6.75 21.97
CA ILE A 377 -0.05 -7.55 21.18
C ILE A 377 1.27 -6.80 20.99
N GLU A 378 1.22 -5.52 20.62
CA GLU A 378 2.39 -4.65 20.44
C GLU A 378 3.21 -4.56 21.73
N LYS A 379 2.54 -4.36 22.88
CA LYS A 379 3.17 -4.36 24.19
C LYS A 379 3.82 -5.70 24.50
N GLY A 380 3.09 -6.81 24.28
CA GLY A 380 3.61 -8.16 24.52
C GLY A 380 4.83 -8.50 23.65
N LEU A 381 4.92 -7.97 22.43
CA LEU A 381 6.09 -8.09 21.57
C LEU A 381 7.29 -7.33 22.14
N ARG A 382 7.11 -6.07 22.55
CA ARG A 382 8.19 -5.26 23.16
C ARG A 382 8.72 -5.86 24.45
N GLU A 383 7.85 -6.39 25.28
CA GLU A 383 8.20 -7.03 26.55
C GLU A 383 8.73 -8.48 26.38
N GLY A 384 8.63 -9.03 25.17
CA GLY A 384 9.06 -10.41 24.87
C GLY A 384 8.12 -11.49 25.39
N ALA A 385 6.94 -11.14 25.88
CA ALA A 385 5.89 -12.11 26.28
C ALA A 385 5.32 -12.83 25.05
N VAL A 386 5.11 -12.09 23.94
CA VAL A 386 4.75 -12.67 22.66
C VAL A 386 6.03 -13.06 21.91
N ARG A 387 6.16 -14.33 21.55
CA ARG A 387 7.32 -14.90 20.85
C ARG A 387 7.17 -14.93 19.34
N ALA A 388 5.96 -15.10 18.85
CA ALA A 388 5.67 -15.01 17.44
C ALA A 388 4.41 -14.16 17.21
N VAL A 389 4.48 -13.30 16.21
CA VAL A 389 3.31 -12.63 15.66
C VAL A 389 3.16 -13.00 14.20
N VAL A 390 1.95 -13.39 13.79
CA VAL A 390 1.59 -13.61 12.39
C VAL A 390 0.79 -12.38 11.94
N SER A 391 1.27 -11.69 10.93
CA SER A 391 0.68 -10.41 10.51
C SER A 391 0.44 -10.33 9.02
N THR A 392 -0.54 -9.54 8.61
CA THR A 392 -0.62 -8.97 7.26
C THR A 392 0.44 -7.86 7.09
N ASN A 393 0.28 -6.97 6.13
CA ASN A 393 1.10 -5.75 6.02
C ASN A 393 0.90 -4.75 7.18
N ALA A 394 -0.01 -4.99 8.10
CA ALA A 394 -0.34 -4.07 9.20
C ALA A 394 0.84 -3.76 10.14
N LEU A 395 1.83 -4.67 10.26
CA LEU A 395 3.09 -4.44 10.97
C LEU A 395 4.29 -4.17 10.04
N GLU A 396 4.06 -3.89 8.77
CA GLU A 396 5.10 -3.53 7.81
C GLU A 396 5.66 -2.12 8.07
N LEU A 397 4.79 -1.17 8.42
CA LEU A 397 5.15 0.22 8.72
C LEU A 397 5.76 0.38 10.13
N GLY A 398 6.39 1.52 10.36
CA GLY A 398 7.33 1.87 11.45
C GLY A 398 6.89 1.73 12.91
N ILE A 399 5.79 1.03 13.24
CA ILE A 399 5.37 0.77 14.63
C ILE A 399 6.49 0.09 15.41
N ASP A 400 6.76 0.57 16.64
CA ASP A 400 7.74 -0.04 17.52
C ASP A 400 7.21 -1.33 18.18
N ILE A 401 7.63 -2.46 17.64
CA ILE A 401 7.32 -3.81 18.15
C ILE A 401 8.51 -4.48 18.83
N GLY A 402 9.56 -3.71 19.16
CA GLY A 402 10.79 -4.24 19.73
C GLY A 402 11.76 -4.80 18.68
N ALA A 403 12.86 -5.35 19.14
CA ALA A 403 13.90 -5.96 18.31
C ALA A 403 13.61 -7.43 18.08
N LEU A 404 13.07 -7.78 16.92
CA LEU A 404 12.83 -9.18 16.55
C LEU A 404 14.10 -9.82 15.99
N ASP A 405 14.26 -11.11 16.19
CA ASP A 405 15.41 -11.87 15.70
C ASP A 405 15.21 -12.29 14.24
N VAL A 406 13.97 -12.64 13.87
CA VAL A 406 13.66 -13.21 12.55
C VAL A 406 12.39 -12.59 11.96
N SER A 407 12.43 -12.32 10.65
CA SER A 407 11.26 -12.00 9.83
C SER A 407 11.05 -13.11 8.79
N VAL A 408 9.90 -13.74 8.79
CA VAL A 408 9.50 -14.75 7.81
C VAL A 408 8.41 -14.14 6.92
N MET A 409 8.49 -14.35 5.61
CA MET A 409 7.49 -13.91 4.65
C MET A 409 6.89 -15.13 3.96
N ALA A 410 5.61 -15.38 4.15
CA ALA A 410 4.86 -16.44 3.48
C ALA A 410 4.33 -15.91 2.12
N GLY A 411 5.09 -16.11 1.08
CA GLY A 411 4.93 -15.53 -0.26
C GLY A 411 5.72 -14.24 -0.45
N TYR A 412 6.01 -13.91 -1.70
CA TYR A 412 6.63 -12.64 -2.09
C TYR A 412 5.67 -11.48 -1.85
N PRO A 413 6.07 -10.41 -1.16
CA PRO A 413 5.19 -9.29 -0.84
C PRO A 413 4.65 -8.51 -2.05
N GLY A 414 5.13 -8.79 -3.25
CA GLY A 414 4.75 -8.13 -4.50
C GLY A 414 5.78 -7.12 -4.98
N THR A 415 6.55 -6.52 -4.08
CA THR A 415 7.58 -5.52 -4.40
C THR A 415 8.87 -5.77 -3.64
N ILE A 416 10.00 -5.32 -4.22
CA ILE A 416 11.33 -5.36 -3.59
C ILE A 416 11.31 -4.46 -2.33
N ALA A 417 10.72 -3.27 -2.44
CA ALA A 417 10.61 -2.30 -1.35
C ALA A 417 9.89 -2.91 -0.13
N ALA A 418 8.68 -3.46 -0.31
CA ALA A 418 7.92 -4.10 0.76
C ALA A 418 8.68 -5.30 1.37
N THR A 419 9.39 -6.06 0.55
CA THR A 419 10.20 -7.19 1.02
C THR A 419 11.33 -6.74 1.95
N TRP A 420 12.03 -5.66 1.60
CA TRP A 420 13.07 -5.08 2.46
C TRP A 420 12.49 -4.45 3.73
N GLN A 421 11.32 -3.84 3.67
CA GLN A 421 10.63 -3.28 4.84
C GLN A 421 10.27 -4.38 5.84
N ARG A 422 9.65 -5.47 5.36
CA ARG A 422 9.33 -6.65 6.20
C ARG A 422 10.59 -7.31 6.75
N ALA A 423 11.64 -7.43 5.94
CA ALA A 423 12.95 -7.89 6.39
C ALA A 423 13.58 -6.95 7.45
N GLY A 424 13.29 -5.66 7.36
CA GLY A 424 13.72 -4.62 8.30
C GLY A 424 13.09 -4.72 9.69
N ARG A 425 12.01 -5.51 9.87
CA ARG A 425 11.41 -5.76 11.19
C ARG A 425 12.28 -6.64 12.08
N ALA A 426 13.23 -7.36 11.51
CA ALA A 426 14.24 -8.10 12.24
C ALA A 426 15.56 -7.34 12.32
N GLY A 427 16.23 -7.32 13.49
CA GLY A 427 17.59 -6.82 13.70
C GLY A 427 17.75 -5.31 13.78
N ARG A 428 17.30 -4.66 14.84
CA ARG A 428 17.24 -3.18 14.94
C ARG A 428 18.56 -2.46 15.30
N ARG A 429 19.49 -2.94 16.07
CA ARG A 429 20.64 -2.09 16.50
C ARG A 429 22.01 -2.75 16.47
N ALA A 430 22.12 -3.94 16.97
CA ALA A 430 23.37 -4.71 16.98
C ALA A 430 22.99 -6.20 17.11
N GLY A 431 23.83 -7.08 16.56
CA GLY A 431 23.59 -8.49 16.55
C GLY A 431 23.19 -9.03 15.18
N ARG A 432 22.96 -10.33 15.13
CA ARG A 432 22.56 -11.03 13.92
C ARG A 432 21.04 -11.08 13.79
N SER A 433 20.56 -11.00 12.58
CA SER A 433 19.14 -11.16 12.26
C SER A 433 18.95 -11.98 10.99
N ALA A 434 17.77 -12.56 10.81
CA ALA A 434 17.43 -13.26 9.58
C ALA A 434 16.11 -12.76 8.98
N ALA A 435 16.08 -12.74 7.64
CA ALA A 435 14.88 -12.59 6.86
C ALA A 435 14.73 -13.83 5.97
N VAL A 436 13.58 -14.48 6.00
CA VAL A 436 13.33 -15.70 5.22
C VAL A 436 12.07 -15.50 4.38
N MET A 437 12.22 -15.53 3.06
CA MET A 437 11.09 -15.51 2.14
C MET A 437 10.78 -16.94 1.69
N VAL A 438 9.59 -17.42 1.99
CA VAL A 438 9.08 -18.73 1.57
C VAL A 438 8.20 -18.51 0.34
N ALA A 439 8.62 -19.01 -0.82
CA ALA A 439 7.90 -18.82 -2.06
C ALA A 439 6.58 -19.58 -2.09
N SER A 440 5.57 -19.00 -2.70
CA SER A 440 4.36 -19.70 -3.11
C SER A 440 4.54 -20.32 -4.51
N SER A 441 3.52 -21.01 -5.01
CA SER A 441 3.50 -21.45 -6.40
C SER A 441 3.22 -20.33 -7.42
N ALA A 442 2.98 -19.10 -6.96
CA ALA A 442 2.70 -17.96 -7.83
C ALA A 442 3.91 -17.66 -8.76
N PRO A 443 3.66 -17.26 -10.00
CA PRO A 443 4.73 -17.03 -10.98
C PRO A 443 5.79 -16.03 -10.52
N LEU A 444 5.39 -14.91 -9.88
CA LEU A 444 6.33 -13.90 -9.37
C LEU A 444 7.23 -14.47 -8.26
N ASP A 445 6.65 -15.22 -7.33
CA ASP A 445 7.42 -15.88 -6.26
C ASP A 445 8.48 -16.81 -6.87
N GLN A 446 8.05 -17.64 -7.83
CA GLN A 446 8.93 -18.58 -8.51
C GLN A 446 10.01 -17.88 -9.36
N PHE A 447 9.67 -16.73 -9.98
CA PHE A 447 10.65 -15.91 -10.68
C PHE A 447 11.72 -15.36 -9.74
N VAL A 448 11.32 -14.77 -8.61
CA VAL A 448 12.24 -14.15 -7.64
C VAL A 448 13.19 -15.19 -7.03
N VAL A 449 12.69 -16.36 -6.62
CA VAL A 449 13.54 -17.39 -6.00
C VAL A 449 14.47 -18.09 -7.00
N ARG A 450 14.13 -18.11 -8.29
CA ARG A 450 14.98 -18.62 -9.38
C ARG A 450 15.97 -17.57 -9.90
N ASN A 451 15.66 -16.28 -9.71
CA ASN A 451 16.48 -15.16 -10.14
C ASN A 451 16.85 -14.24 -8.97
N PRO A 452 17.62 -14.71 -7.97
CA PRO A 452 17.95 -13.90 -6.78
C PRO A 452 18.66 -12.60 -7.12
N SER A 453 19.44 -12.57 -8.19
CA SER A 453 20.14 -11.36 -8.67
C SER A 453 19.18 -10.23 -9.05
N TYR A 454 17.99 -10.56 -9.57
CA TYR A 454 16.93 -9.57 -9.81
C TYR A 454 16.57 -8.85 -8.51
N PHE A 455 16.25 -9.60 -7.45
CA PHE A 455 15.84 -9.02 -6.17
C PHE A 455 16.97 -8.21 -5.49
N PHE A 456 18.21 -8.75 -5.50
CA PHE A 456 19.29 -8.13 -4.75
C PHE A 456 20.02 -6.99 -5.47
N ASN A 457 19.91 -6.90 -6.79
CA ASN A 457 20.67 -5.94 -7.60
C ASN A 457 19.79 -4.93 -8.36
N ALA A 458 18.49 -5.18 -8.50
CA ALA A 458 17.58 -4.21 -9.09
C ALA A 458 17.26 -3.06 -8.14
N SER A 459 16.96 -1.90 -8.70
CA SER A 459 16.38 -0.79 -7.95
C SER A 459 15.02 -1.20 -7.39
N PRO A 460 14.63 -0.74 -6.21
CA PRO A 460 13.25 -0.84 -5.75
C PRO A 460 12.26 -0.21 -6.73
N GLU A 461 11.00 -0.47 -6.53
CA GLU A 461 9.91 0.06 -7.35
C GLU A 461 9.74 1.57 -7.19
N ARG A 462 9.19 2.20 -8.23
CA ARG A 462 8.77 3.60 -8.21
C ARG A 462 7.39 3.74 -7.57
N ALA A 463 7.23 4.73 -6.74
CA ALA A 463 5.90 5.12 -6.25
C ALA A 463 5.26 6.09 -7.24
N LEU A 464 4.12 5.70 -7.81
CA LEU A 464 3.38 6.49 -8.78
C LEU A 464 2.12 7.09 -8.13
N ILE A 465 1.76 8.31 -8.52
CA ILE A 465 0.53 9.02 -8.17
C ILE A 465 -0.03 9.73 -9.40
N ASP A 466 -1.35 9.88 -9.45
CA ASP A 466 -2.05 10.69 -10.43
C ASP A 466 -3.04 11.64 -9.75
N PRO A 467 -2.56 12.79 -9.23
CA PRO A 467 -3.39 13.74 -8.50
C PRO A 467 -4.34 14.52 -9.39
N ASP A 468 -4.10 14.52 -10.69
CA ASP A 468 -4.90 15.25 -11.69
C ASP A 468 -5.95 14.34 -12.36
N ASN A 469 -6.11 13.09 -11.91
CA ASN A 469 -7.26 12.26 -12.27
C ASN A 469 -8.56 13.02 -11.96
N LEU A 470 -9.42 13.20 -12.98
CA LEU A 470 -10.59 14.09 -12.90
C LEU A 470 -11.55 13.70 -11.76
N HIS A 471 -11.78 12.41 -11.50
CA HIS A 471 -12.66 11.97 -10.41
C HIS A 471 -12.14 12.43 -9.04
N ILE A 472 -10.83 12.24 -8.81
CA ILE A 472 -10.18 12.67 -7.57
C ILE A 472 -10.15 14.21 -7.50
N LEU A 473 -9.77 14.86 -8.60
CA LEU A 473 -9.56 16.30 -8.65
C LEU A 473 -10.86 17.07 -8.41
N VAL A 474 -11.95 16.71 -9.10
CA VAL A 474 -13.27 17.35 -8.97
C VAL A 474 -13.78 17.28 -7.54
N ASP A 475 -13.65 16.15 -6.88
CA ASP A 475 -14.07 16.00 -5.48
C ASP A 475 -13.26 16.88 -4.53
N HIS A 476 -11.96 17.03 -4.78
CA HIS A 476 -11.14 17.94 -3.99
C HIS A 476 -11.36 19.41 -4.33
N ILE A 477 -11.77 19.76 -5.56
CA ILE A 477 -12.20 21.11 -5.93
C ILE A 477 -13.50 21.47 -5.20
N LYS A 478 -14.48 20.55 -5.09
CA LYS A 478 -15.68 20.74 -4.25
C LYS A 478 -15.28 21.05 -2.80
N CYS A 479 -14.39 20.25 -2.22
CA CYS A 479 -13.89 20.49 -0.86
C CYS A 479 -13.16 21.83 -0.72
N ALA A 480 -12.33 22.19 -1.70
CA ALA A 480 -11.57 23.44 -1.70
C ALA A 480 -12.48 24.68 -1.83
N ALA A 481 -13.56 24.60 -2.64
CA ALA A 481 -14.57 25.64 -2.77
C ALA A 481 -15.39 25.85 -1.49
N PHE A 482 -15.67 24.74 -0.76
CA PHE A 482 -16.31 24.80 0.57
C PHE A 482 -15.42 25.50 1.60
N GLU A 483 -14.12 25.29 1.56
CA GLU A 483 -13.14 25.82 2.52
C GLU A 483 -12.87 27.31 2.29
N LEU A 484 -12.63 27.69 1.07
CA LEU A 484 -12.32 29.06 0.67
C LEU A 484 -12.88 29.34 -0.75
N PRO A 485 -13.43 30.53 -1.04
CA PRO A 485 -13.85 30.90 -2.39
C PRO A 485 -12.68 30.84 -3.38
N PHE A 486 -12.91 30.37 -4.61
CA PHE A 486 -11.93 30.40 -5.68
C PHE A 486 -11.93 31.74 -6.41
N SER A 487 -10.76 32.28 -6.68
CA SER A 487 -10.63 33.40 -7.61
C SER A 487 -10.60 32.93 -9.07
N THR A 488 -10.97 33.80 -10.02
CA THR A 488 -10.96 33.49 -11.46
C THR A 488 -9.56 33.23 -12.04
N THR A 489 -8.51 33.59 -11.33
CA THR A 489 -7.11 33.40 -11.75
C THR A 489 -6.42 32.26 -11.00
N GLU A 490 -7.14 31.57 -10.11
CA GLU A 490 -6.53 30.54 -9.26
C GLU A 490 -6.35 29.23 -10.01
N VAL A 491 -5.20 28.60 -9.80
CA VAL A 491 -4.83 27.30 -10.38
C VAL A 491 -4.91 26.22 -9.31
N PHE A 492 -5.54 25.08 -9.63
CA PHE A 492 -5.63 23.92 -8.76
C PHE A 492 -5.46 22.63 -9.58
N GLY A 493 -4.24 22.10 -9.63
CA GLY A 493 -3.88 20.99 -10.51
C GLY A 493 -3.56 21.46 -11.94
N LYS A 494 -3.63 20.53 -12.89
CA LYS A 494 -3.26 20.76 -14.30
C LYS A 494 -4.44 21.16 -15.18
N HIS A 495 -5.66 20.81 -14.79
CA HIS A 495 -6.88 21.10 -15.53
C HIS A 495 -7.35 22.52 -15.32
N ASP A 496 -8.13 23.03 -16.24
CA ASP A 496 -8.78 24.34 -16.10
C ASP A 496 -9.83 24.29 -14.98
N VAL A 497 -9.50 24.94 -13.88
CA VAL A 497 -10.38 25.01 -12.69
C VAL A 497 -11.66 25.79 -13.00
N GLN A 498 -11.61 26.78 -13.92
CA GLN A 498 -12.77 27.58 -14.25
C GLN A 498 -13.83 26.76 -15.02
N GLU A 499 -13.38 25.88 -15.91
CA GLU A 499 -14.26 24.94 -16.61
C GLU A 499 -14.96 24.00 -15.63
N ILE A 500 -14.18 23.41 -14.69
CA ILE A 500 -14.72 22.52 -13.66
C ILE A 500 -15.71 23.25 -12.75
N LEU A 501 -15.40 24.47 -12.32
CA LEU A 501 -16.30 25.28 -11.49
C LEU A 501 -17.57 25.69 -12.25
N GLY A 502 -17.47 25.93 -13.57
CA GLY A 502 -18.63 26.15 -14.44
C GLY A 502 -19.60 24.97 -14.42
N VAL A 503 -19.10 23.75 -14.62
CA VAL A 503 -19.92 22.52 -14.52
C VAL A 503 -20.53 22.34 -13.12
N LEU A 504 -19.77 22.64 -12.06
CA LEU A 504 -20.30 22.60 -10.69
C LEU A 504 -21.38 23.65 -10.42
N ALA A 505 -21.30 24.82 -11.09
CA ALA A 505 -22.33 25.87 -11.01
C ALA A 505 -23.63 25.44 -11.72
N GLU A 506 -23.55 24.76 -12.86
CA GLU A 506 -24.73 24.17 -13.53
C GLU A 506 -25.44 23.15 -12.64
N GLN A 507 -24.68 22.47 -11.76
CA GLN A 507 -25.22 21.53 -10.76
C GLN A 507 -25.71 22.23 -9.48
N GLY A 508 -25.63 23.57 -9.38
CA GLY A 508 -26.03 24.35 -8.23
C GLY A 508 -25.15 24.17 -6.99
N LEU A 509 -23.89 23.74 -7.14
CA LEU A 509 -22.97 23.50 -6.04
C LEU A 509 -22.12 24.72 -5.70
N VAL A 510 -21.75 25.50 -6.71
CA VAL A 510 -21.01 26.77 -6.56
C VAL A 510 -21.73 27.88 -7.30
N TYR A 511 -21.44 29.10 -6.94
CA TYR A 511 -22.06 30.30 -7.51
C TYR A 511 -21.01 31.39 -7.67
N ARG A 512 -21.16 32.17 -8.78
CA ARG A 512 -20.41 33.39 -9.04
C ARG A 512 -21.39 34.59 -9.12
N PRO A 513 -21.16 35.71 -8.45
CA PRO A 513 -22.11 36.82 -8.38
C PRO A 513 -22.58 37.42 -9.73
N GLU A 514 -21.79 37.27 -10.80
CA GLU A 514 -22.17 37.71 -12.13
C GLU A 514 -23.28 36.87 -12.78
N ASP A 515 -23.49 35.64 -12.29
CA ASP A 515 -24.48 34.69 -12.82
C ASP A 515 -25.86 34.88 -12.19
N TRP A 516 -26.01 35.80 -11.23
CA TRP A 516 -27.31 36.12 -10.62
C TRP A 516 -28.18 36.90 -11.60
N PRO A 517 -29.35 36.40 -12.03
CA PRO A 517 -30.26 37.16 -12.85
C PRO A 517 -30.63 38.43 -12.10
N SER A 518 -30.33 39.58 -12.69
CA SER A 518 -30.78 40.88 -12.16
C SER A 518 -32.29 40.78 -11.92
N PRO A 519 -32.83 41.12 -10.76
CA PRO A 519 -34.26 41.18 -10.59
C PRO A 519 -34.76 42.15 -11.64
N GLU A 520 -35.56 41.66 -12.60
CA GLU A 520 -36.26 42.53 -13.55
C GLU A 520 -36.92 43.64 -12.74
N ALA A 521 -36.67 44.87 -13.18
CA ALA A 521 -37.22 46.07 -12.60
C ALA A 521 -38.77 46.08 -12.79
N GLY A 522 -39.39 45.24 -11.92
CA GLY A 522 -40.86 45.29 -11.72
C GLY A 522 -41.19 46.47 -10.82
N SER A 523 -41.76 47.48 -11.43
CA SER A 523 -42.32 48.65 -10.83
C SER A 523 -43.07 48.37 -9.51
N LEU A 524 -42.60 48.92 -8.40
CA LEU A 524 -43.44 49.19 -7.23
C LEU A 524 -43.03 50.57 -6.69
N GLU A 525 -43.83 51.55 -7.07
CA GLU A 525 -43.93 52.86 -6.41
C GLU A 525 -44.27 52.64 -4.94
N THR A 526 -43.51 53.22 -4.06
CA THR A 526 -43.99 54.14 -2.99
C THR A 526 -42.79 54.50 -2.08
N ARG A 527 -42.52 55.81 -2.05
CA ARG A 527 -41.70 56.50 -1.07
C ARG A 527 -42.42 56.52 0.32
N PRO A 528 -41.68 56.68 1.43
CA PRO A 528 -41.47 58.06 1.90
C PRO A 528 -40.04 58.40 2.33
N THR A 529 -39.74 59.66 2.17
CA THR A 529 -38.61 60.46 2.56
C THR A 529 -38.39 60.53 4.07
N THR A 530 -37.14 60.38 4.54
CA THR A 530 -36.55 61.26 5.53
C THR A 530 -35.04 61.29 5.38
N SER A 531 -34.54 62.49 5.28
CA SER A 531 -33.14 62.89 5.16
C SER A 531 -32.42 62.80 6.48
N GLU A 532 -31.24 62.18 6.52
CA GLU A 532 -30.16 62.65 7.40
C GLU A 532 -28.80 62.38 6.74
N THR A 533 -28.13 63.48 6.48
CA THR A 533 -26.77 63.59 5.94
C THR A 533 -25.76 63.23 7.03
N LEU A 534 -24.87 62.30 6.73
CA LEU A 534 -23.59 62.14 7.41
C LEU A 534 -22.42 62.21 6.41
N PRO A 535 -21.28 62.81 6.83
CA PRO A 535 -20.26 63.32 5.91
C PRO A 535 -19.35 62.25 5.31
N ALA A 536 -18.93 62.49 4.09
CA ALA A 536 -17.93 61.72 3.34
C ALA A 536 -16.58 61.73 4.05
N CYS A 537 -16.02 60.55 4.24
CA CYS A 537 -14.63 60.34 4.57
C CYS A 537 -13.94 59.74 3.35
N GLU A 538 -13.30 60.59 2.57
CA GLU A 538 -12.37 60.18 1.52
C GLU A 538 -11.14 59.57 2.16
N SER A 539 -10.88 58.27 1.95
CA SER A 539 -9.57 57.69 2.14
C SER A 539 -9.24 56.82 0.90
N GLU A 540 -8.37 57.36 0.08
CA GLU A 540 -7.65 56.58 -0.96
C GLU A 540 -6.99 55.36 -0.32
N ARG A 541 -7.51 54.17 -0.62
CA ARG A 541 -6.77 52.90 -0.46
C ARG A 541 -6.90 52.14 -1.78
N GLY A 542 -5.73 51.71 -2.29
CA GLY A 542 -5.59 50.93 -3.50
C GLY A 542 -6.56 49.76 -3.55
N GLY A 543 -7.18 49.53 -4.69
CA GLY A 543 -8.27 48.65 -4.93
C GLY A 543 -7.89 47.22 -4.60
N ALA A 544 -8.52 46.64 -3.54
CA ALA A 544 -8.70 45.22 -3.44
C ALA A 544 -9.60 44.77 -4.61
N PRO A 545 -9.35 43.60 -5.22
CA PRO A 545 -10.21 43.07 -6.28
C PRO A 545 -11.64 42.95 -5.76
N ARG A 546 -12.60 43.36 -6.56
CA ARG A 546 -14.02 43.32 -6.20
C ARG A 546 -14.44 41.87 -5.93
N ASP A 547 -15.22 41.65 -4.88
CA ASP A 547 -15.77 40.32 -4.49
C ASP A 547 -16.62 39.64 -5.58
N SER A 548 -16.92 40.34 -6.68
CA SER A 548 -17.67 39.86 -7.83
C SER A 548 -16.95 38.85 -8.72
N GLU A 549 -15.66 38.53 -8.44
CA GLU A 549 -14.84 37.61 -9.26
C GLU A 549 -14.51 36.28 -8.57
N LYS A 550 -15.33 35.88 -7.60
CA LYS A 550 -15.05 34.64 -6.81
C LYS A 550 -16.18 33.64 -6.91
N TRP A 551 -15.80 32.37 -7.11
CA TRP A 551 -16.70 31.23 -6.97
C TRP A 551 -16.89 30.85 -5.50
N THR A 552 -18.12 30.81 -5.04
CA THR A 552 -18.48 30.50 -3.64
C THR A 552 -19.33 29.25 -3.57
N TRP A 553 -19.06 28.38 -2.58
CA TRP A 553 -19.88 27.21 -2.31
C TRP A 553 -21.25 27.60 -1.75
N THR A 554 -22.33 27.00 -2.27
CA THR A 554 -23.71 27.34 -1.92
C THR A 554 -24.56 26.16 -1.41
N ASN A 555 -24.09 24.95 -1.60
CA ASN A 555 -24.83 23.74 -1.21
C ASN A 555 -24.69 23.48 0.30
N GLU A 556 -25.75 22.96 0.95
CA GLU A 556 -25.75 22.59 2.37
C GLU A 556 -24.94 21.31 2.64
N SER A 557 -24.65 20.50 1.61
CA SER A 557 -23.89 19.28 1.75
C SER A 557 -22.43 19.55 2.15
N TYR A 558 -21.89 18.66 2.98
CA TYR A 558 -20.49 18.68 3.40
C TYR A 558 -19.66 17.81 2.44
N PRO A 559 -18.93 18.39 1.48
CA PRO A 559 -18.34 17.60 0.39
C PRO A 559 -17.26 16.63 0.86
N ALA A 560 -16.59 16.90 1.99
CA ALA A 560 -15.54 16.02 2.49
C ALA A 560 -16.09 14.66 3.00
N ASP A 561 -17.36 14.57 3.38
CA ASP A 561 -17.97 13.31 3.82
C ASP A 561 -18.16 12.32 2.66
N ALA A 562 -18.25 12.83 1.43
CA ALA A 562 -18.37 12.01 0.23
C ALA A 562 -17.04 11.46 -0.29
N VAL A 563 -15.89 11.94 0.24
CA VAL A 563 -14.56 11.60 -0.26
C VAL A 563 -13.82 10.71 0.72
N SER A 564 -13.57 9.47 0.34
CA SER A 564 -12.69 8.55 1.08
C SER A 564 -11.29 8.55 0.49
N LEU A 565 -10.27 8.83 1.29
CA LEU A 565 -8.88 8.88 0.79
C LEU A 565 -8.27 7.49 0.52
N ARG A 566 -8.83 6.42 1.09
CA ARG A 566 -8.25 5.06 1.08
C ARG A 566 -9.13 4.01 0.44
N SER A 567 -10.43 4.26 0.38
CA SER A 567 -11.42 3.33 -0.17
C SER A 567 -12.63 4.09 -0.68
N VAL A 568 -13.45 3.41 -1.44
CA VAL A 568 -14.69 3.92 -2.03
C VAL A 568 -15.78 4.21 -0.99
N SER A 569 -15.68 3.61 0.20
CA SER A 569 -16.68 3.73 1.26
C SER A 569 -16.00 3.71 2.63
N SER A 570 -16.44 4.60 3.52
CA SER A 570 -16.08 4.62 4.94
C SER A 570 -16.83 3.57 5.76
N ASP A 571 -17.79 2.85 5.16
CA ASP A 571 -18.70 1.92 5.81
C ASP A 571 -18.05 0.54 6.03
N ASN A 572 -17.69 0.22 7.27
CA ASN A 572 -17.22 -1.11 7.62
C ASN A 572 -18.36 -1.98 8.15
N PHE A 573 -18.27 -3.30 7.89
CA PHE A 573 -19.12 -4.27 8.58
C PHE A 573 -18.57 -4.52 9.99
N VAL A 574 -19.45 -4.43 10.99
CA VAL A 574 -19.15 -4.76 12.38
C VAL A 574 -19.51 -6.24 12.63
N VAL A 575 -18.56 -7.01 13.19
CA VAL A 575 -18.78 -8.44 13.50
C VAL A 575 -19.16 -8.59 14.97
N VAL A 576 -20.38 -9.10 15.20
CA VAL A 576 -20.98 -9.27 16.53
C VAL A 576 -21.07 -10.74 16.89
N ASP A 577 -20.32 -11.15 17.91
CA ASP A 577 -20.42 -12.48 18.51
C ASP A 577 -21.69 -12.58 19.37
N THR A 578 -22.55 -13.54 19.02
CA THR A 578 -23.83 -13.83 19.69
C THR A 578 -23.82 -15.15 20.49
N THR A 579 -22.64 -15.75 20.68
CA THR A 579 -22.49 -17.02 21.41
C THR A 579 -22.99 -16.91 22.85
N ARG A 580 -22.78 -15.75 23.46
CA ARG A 580 -23.25 -15.37 24.81
C ARG A 580 -23.84 -13.97 24.73
N ASP A 581 -23.49 -13.07 25.66
CA ASP A 581 -23.86 -11.68 25.56
C ASP A 581 -23.27 -11.06 24.29
N PRO A 582 -24.07 -10.33 23.50
CA PRO A 582 -23.60 -9.75 22.24
C PRO A 582 -22.40 -8.82 22.44
N ARG A 583 -21.31 -9.08 21.73
CA ARG A 583 -20.08 -8.27 21.78
C ARG A 583 -19.47 -8.11 20.40
N VAL A 584 -18.88 -6.96 20.15
CA VAL A 584 -18.10 -6.71 18.94
C VAL A 584 -16.75 -7.44 19.07
N ILE A 585 -16.41 -8.25 18.04
CA ILE A 585 -15.16 -9.00 18.00
C ILE A 585 -14.24 -8.55 16.86
N GLY A 586 -14.73 -7.75 15.93
CA GLY A 586 -13.91 -7.26 14.81
C GLY A 586 -14.70 -6.41 13.83
N GLU A 587 -13.99 -5.93 12.82
CA GLU A 587 -14.54 -5.17 11.70
C GLU A 587 -13.96 -5.68 10.37
N THR A 588 -14.72 -5.48 9.29
CA THR A 588 -14.31 -5.84 7.92
C THR A 588 -14.73 -4.72 6.98
N ASP A 589 -13.85 -4.31 6.08
CA ASP A 589 -14.16 -3.27 5.10
C ASP A 589 -15.30 -3.71 4.16
N PHE A 590 -15.99 -2.71 3.59
CA PHE A 590 -17.17 -2.92 2.75
C PHE A 590 -16.91 -3.84 1.56
N THR A 591 -15.77 -3.67 0.89
CA THR A 591 -15.43 -4.43 -0.32
C THR A 591 -15.12 -5.89 -0.02
N SER A 592 -14.45 -6.17 1.10
CA SER A 592 -14.12 -7.53 1.55
C SER A 592 -15.27 -8.21 2.32
N GLY A 593 -16.25 -7.44 2.79
CA GLY A 593 -17.36 -7.94 3.62
C GLY A 593 -18.08 -9.14 3.01
N PRO A 594 -18.62 -9.05 1.79
CA PRO A 594 -19.33 -10.15 1.15
C PRO A 594 -18.53 -11.45 1.03
N ALA A 595 -17.23 -11.34 0.73
CA ALA A 595 -16.37 -12.51 0.61
C ALA A 595 -15.96 -13.13 1.97
N THR A 596 -15.96 -12.33 3.04
CA THR A 596 -15.46 -12.75 4.36
C THR A 596 -16.60 -13.09 5.33
N LEU A 597 -17.74 -12.42 5.20
CA LEU A 597 -18.86 -12.44 6.17
C LEU A 597 -20.16 -12.98 5.55
N HIS A 598 -20.08 -13.68 4.42
CA HIS A 598 -21.27 -14.29 3.84
C HIS A 598 -21.93 -15.29 4.80
N PRO A 599 -23.25 -15.56 4.68
CA PRO A 599 -23.90 -16.59 5.48
C PRO A 599 -23.18 -17.93 5.40
N LYS A 600 -22.97 -18.58 6.54
CA LYS A 600 -22.20 -19.83 6.72
C LYS A 600 -20.67 -19.67 6.51
N ALA A 601 -20.13 -18.48 6.34
CA ALA A 601 -18.69 -18.25 6.37
C ALA A 601 -18.11 -18.64 7.74
N ILE A 602 -16.89 -19.14 7.72
CA ILE A 602 -16.09 -19.34 8.96
C ILE A 602 -15.21 -18.11 9.14
N TYR A 603 -15.60 -17.23 10.05
CA TYR A 603 -14.83 -16.06 10.44
C TYR A 603 -13.87 -16.47 11.56
N ILE A 604 -12.57 -16.22 11.36
CA ILE A 604 -11.51 -16.67 12.30
C ILE A 604 -10.93 -15.44 12.99
N VAL A 605 -10.79 -15.50 14.31
CA VAL A 605 -10.14 -14.45 15.12
C VAL A 605 -9.22 -15.11 16.14
N GLU A 606 -7.90 -14.94 15.99
CA GLU A 606 -6.86 -15.50 16.86
C GLU A 606 -6.98 -17.01 17.09
N GLY A 607 -7.37 -17.75 16.06
CA GLY A 607 -7.54 -19.19 16.08
C GLY A 607 -8.90 -19.67 16.64
N ARG A 608 -9.79 -18.77 17.04
CA ARG A 608 -11.19 -19.12 17.36
C ARG A 608 -12.04 -19.06 16.11
N LEU A 609 -12.90 -20.05 15.94
CA LEU A 609 -13.73 -20.19 14.77
C LEU A 609 -15.16 -19.73 15.07
N TYR A 610 -15.69 -18.88 14.21
CA TYR A 610 -17.04 -18.36 14.31
C TYR A 610 -17.77 -18.59 12.99
N GLN A 611 -18.96 -19.15 13.03
CA GLN A 611 -19.80 -19.24 11.85
C GLN A 611 -20.69 -18.01 11.73
N VAL A 612 -20.74 -17.39 10.56
CA VAL A 612 -21.67 -16.32 10.24
C VAL A 612 -23.08 -16.90 10.09
N GLU A 613 -23.96 -16.56 11.02
CA GLU A 613 -25.37 -16.96 11.00
C GLU A 613 -26.18 -16.05 10.08
N ARG A 614 -25.92 -14.74 10.15
CA ARG A 614 -26.63 -13.72 9.38
C ARG A 614 -25.71 -12.55 9.03
N LEU A 615 -25.75 -12.13 7.77
CA LEU A 615 -25.19 -10.87 7.28
C LEU A 615 -26.33 -9.88 7.06
N ASP A 616 -26.34 -8.82 7.83
CA ASP A 616 -27.18 -7.64 7.63
C ASP A 616 -26.38 -6.65 6.75
N PHE A 617 -26.64 -6.73 5.44
CA PHE A 617 -25.86 -5.97 4.47
C PHE A 617 -26.15 -4.47 4.57
N GLU A 618 -27.42 -4.08 4.79
CA GLU A 618 -27.82 -2.67 4.91
C GLU A 618 -27.41 -2.09 6.26
N GLY A 619 -27.60 -2.83 7.36
CA GLY A 619 -27.21 -2.41 8.71
C GLY A 619 -25.71 -2.55 8.99
N ARG A 620 -24.89 -3.00 8.01
CA ARG A 620 -23.43 -3.19 8.14
C ARG A 620 -23.03 -4.04 9.35
N LYS A 621 -23.76 -5.15 9.60
CA LYS A 621 -23.51 -6.04 10.73
C LYS A 621 -23.50 -7.50 10.29
N ALA A 622 -22.51 -8.25 10.80
CA ALA A 622 -22.49 -9.70 10.71
C ALA A 622 -22.65 -10.32 12.09
N PHE A 623 -23.61 -11.18 12.26
CA PHE A 623 -23.87 -11.91 13.50
C PHE A 623 -23.23 -13.28 13.41
N VAL A 624 -22.34 -13.58 14.36
CA VAL A 624 -21.54 -14.79 14.35
C VAL A 624 -21.67 -15.57 15.65
N ARG A 625 -21.48 -16.89 15.59
CA ARG A 625 -21.47 -17.78 16.74
C ARG A 625 -20.22 -18.63 16.75
N GLU A 626 -19.59 -18.77 17.93
CA GLU A 626 -18.41 -19.64 18.11
C GLU A 626 -18.79 -21.10 17.82
N ILE A 627 -17.97 -21.76 17.00
CA ILE A 627 -18.16 -23.18 16.64
C ILE A 627 -16.81 -23.92 16.70
N ASP A 628 -16.90 -25.23 16.71
CA ASP A 628 -15.75 -26.13 16.51
C ASP A 628 -15.92 -26.87 15.18
N CYS A 629 -14.98 -26.68 14.25
CA CYS A 629 -14.98 -27.34 12.95
C CYS A 629 -13.53 -27.49 12.42
N ASP A 630 -13.34 -28.42 11.48
CA ASP A 630 -12.04 -28.77 10.90
C ASP A 630 -11.79 -28.14 9.50
N TYR A 631 -12.60 -27.13 9.12
CA TYR A 631 -12.52 -26.45 7.83
C TYR A 631 -12.67 -24.93 7.97
N TYR A 632 -12.21 -24.20 6.97
CA TYR A 632 -12.51 -22.78 6.74
C TYR A 632 -13.26 -22.62 5.41
N THR A 633 -13.79 -21.41 5.14
CA THR A 633 -14.51 -21.11 3.91
C THR A 633 -13.70 -20.16 3.03
N ASP A 634 -13.80 -20.36 1.71
CA ASP A 634 -13.20 -19.51 0.68
C ASP A 634 -14.27 -19.13 -0.34
N ALA A 635 -14.49 -17.82 -0.54
CA ALA A 635 -15.57 -17.31 -1.36
C ALA A 635 -15.27 -17.43 -2.86
N ILE A 636 -16.31 -17.65 -3.66
CA ILE A 636 -16.26 -17.65 -5.13
C ILE A 636 -16.88 -16.34 -5.60
N THR A 637 -16.10 -15.52 -6.29
CA THR A 637 -16.52 -14.22 -6.82
C THR A 637 -16.49 -14.25 -8.34
N TYR A 638 -17.56 -13.76 -8.97
CA TYR A 638 -17.61 -13.48 -10.40
C TYR A 638 -17.46 -12.00 -10.66
N THR A 639 -16.72 -11.67 -11.72
CA THR A 639 -16.48 -10.30 -12.15
C THR A 639 -16.80 -10.16 -13.63
N ARG A 640 -17.60 -9.16 -13.98
CA ARG A 640 -17.91 -8.76 -15.34
C ARG A 640 -17.40 -7.35 -15.58
N VAL A 641 -16.81 -7.11 -16.76
CA VAL A 641 -16.31 -5.81 -17.21
C VAL A 641 -17.06 -5.40 -18.48
N THR A 642 -17.59 -4.18 -18.48
CA THR A 642 -18.27 -3.58 -19.65
C THR A 642 -17.51 -2.31 -20.03
N ILE A 643 -17.14 -2.15 -21.31
CA ILE A 643 -16.47 -0.96 -21.82
C ILE A 643 -17.49 0.18 -21.85
N LEU A 644 -17.12 1.33 -21.26
CA LEU A 644 -17.89 2.56 -21.30
C LEU A 644 -17.34 3.49 -22.37
N ASP A 645 -16.03 3.72 -22.37
CA ASP A 645 -15.36 4.56 -23.35
C ASP A 645 -13.97 4.01 -23.70
N THR A 646 -13.50 4.31 -24.93
CA THR A 646 -12.21 3.87 -25.44
C THR A 646 -11.32 5.09 -25.70
N LEU A 647 -10.33 5.32 -24.85
CA LEU A 647 -9.44 6.47 -24.90
C LEU A 647 -8.36 6.35 -25.99
N ALA A 648 -7.79 5.15 -26.17
CA ALA A 648 -6.84 4.88 -27.25
C ALA A 648 -6.87 3.41 -27.70
N THR A 649 -6.51 3.19 -28.95
CA THR A 649 -6.45 1.87 -29.58
C THR A 649 -5.15 1.68 -30.36
N GLN A 650 -4.67 0.43 -30.45
CA GLN A 650 -3.54 0.05 -31.29
C GLN A 650 -3.88 -1.22 -32.08
N GLY A 651 -3.64 -1.20 -33.38
CA GLY A 651 -3.96 -2.26 -34.33
C GLY A 651 -4.89 -1.79 -35.46
N SER A 652 -5.17 -2.68 -36.43
CA SER A 652 -5.98 -2.36 -37.61
C SER A 652 -7.49 -2.31 -37.28
N THR A 653 -8.17 -1.26 -37.73
CA THR A 653 -9.64 -1.19 -37.74
C THR A 653 -10.23 -2.23 -38.68
N PRO A 654 -11.35 -2.94 -38.36
CA PRO A 654 -12.32 -2.64 -37.32
C PRO A 654 -12.11 -3.37 -35.98
N ASP A 655 -11.06 -4.17 -35.81
CA ASP A 655 -10.83 -4.96 -34.60
C ASP A 655 -9.48 -4.59 -33.98
N PRO A 656 -9.40 -3.50 -33.17
CA PRO A 656 -8.18 -3.11 -32.51
C PRO A 656 -7.74 -4.21 -31.55
N GLY A 657 -6.52 -4.75 -31.78
CA GLY A 657 -5.98 -5.83 -30.96
C GLY A 657 -5.75 -5.42 -29.51
N VAL A 658 -5.54 -4.11 -29.26
CA VAL A 658 -5.22 -3.56 -27.95
C VAL A 658 -5.85 -2.20 -27.77
N ALA A 659 -6.40 -1.96 -26.59
CA ALA A 659 -6.96 -0.65 -26.26
C ALA A 659 -6.87 -0.38 -24.75
N HIS A 660 -7.11 0.85 -24.36
CA HIS A 660 -7.36 1.26 -22.98
C HIS A 660 -8.45 2.32 -22.91
N GLY A 661 -9.14 2.40 -21.77
CA GLY A 661 -10.23 3.33 -21.58
C GLY A 661 -11.00 3.10 -20.29
N GLU A 662 -12.20 3.65 -20.22
CA GLU A 662 -13.09 3.54 -19.08
C GLU A 662 -13.97 2.30 -19.15
N VAL A 663 -14.16 1.64 -18.01
CA VAL A 663 -14.93 0.42 -17.87
C VAL A 663 -15.82 0.44 -16.63
N HIS A 664 -16.93 -0.28 -16.71
CA HIS A 664 -17.80 -0.60 -15.58
C HIS A 664 -17.53 -2.04 -15.15
N VAL A 665 -17.11 -2.19 -13.90
CA VAL A 665 -16.80 -3.49 -13.28
C VAL A 665 -17.89 -3.84 -12.29
N VAL A 666 -18.50 -5.01 -12.46
CA VAL A 666 -19.52 -5.57 -11.57
C VAL A 666 -18.99 -6.88 -11.01
N SER A 667 -18.93 -7.01 -9.68
CA SER A 667 -18.51 -8.23 -8.99
C SER A 667 -19.56 -8.71 -8.01
N ARG A 668 -19.74 -10.04 -7.93
CA ARG A 668 -20.69 -10.68 -7.02
C ARG A 668 -20.10 -11.95 -6.43
N VAL A 669 -20.29 -12.14 -5.14
CA VAL A 669 -19.98 -13.40 -4.46
C VAL A 669 -21.16 -14.36 -4.67
N VAL A 670 -20.92 -15.46 -5.38
CA VAL A 670 -21.96 -16.40 -5.83
C VAL A 670 -21.95 -17.73 -5.08
N GLY A 671 -20.89 -17.99 -4.32
CA GLY A 671 -20.76 -19.24 -3.59
C GLY A 671 -19.51 -19.28 -2.74
N PHE A 672 -19.29 -20.42 -2.11
CA PHE A 672 -18.08 -20.66 -1.30
C PHE A 672 -17.69 -22.14 -1.33
N LYS A 673 -16.40 -22.39 -1.11
CA LYS A 673 -15.83 -23.75 -0.89
C LYS A 673 -15.52 -23.91 0.60
N LYS A 674 -15.67 -25.13 1.12
CA LYS A 674 -15.21 -25.55 2.45
C LYS A 674 -13.87 -26.25 2.30
N ILE A 675 -12.83 -25.67 2.86
CA ILE A 675 -11.46 -26.15 2.73
C ILE A 675 -10.98 -26.68 4.07
N LYS A 676 -10.61 -27.95 4.12
CA LYS A 676 -10.14 -28.60 5.33
C LYS A 676 -8.77 -28.04 5.78
N PHE A 677 -8.63 -27.80 7.08
CA PHE A 677 -7.34 -27.40 7.63
C PHE A 677 -6.27 -28.48 7.39
N TYR A 678 -5.02 -28.07 7.26
CA TYR A 678 -3.82 -28.88 7.03
C TYR A 678 -3.76 -29.61 5.68
N THR A 679 -4.85 -30.25 5.23
CA THR A 679 -4.85 -31.02 3.97
C THR A 679 -5.19 -30.14 2.76
N ASN A 680 -5.89 -29.02 2.97
CA ASN A 680 -6.43 -28.13 1.93
C ASN A 680 -7.40 -28.83 0.94
N GLU A 681 -8.01 -29.91 1.35
CA GLU A 681 -9.03 -30.62 0.57
C GLU A 681 -10.35 -29.83 0.58
N ASN A 682 -10.98 -29.74 -0.57
CA ASN A 682 -12.35 -29.23 -0.67
C ASN A 682 -13.32 -30.29 -0.19
N VAL A 683 -13.95 -30.07 0.96
CA VAL A 683 -14.90 -31.00 1.60
C VAL A 683 -16.37 -30.59 1.35
N GLY A 684 -16.60 -29.57 0.56
CA GLY A 684 -17.96 -29.15 0.19
C GLY A 684 -17.99 -27.72 -0.37
N SER A 685 -19.15 -27.36 -0.90
CA SER A 685 -19.41 -26.02 -1.43
C SER A 685 -20.84 -25.58 -1.08
N GLY A 686 -21.12 -24.30 -1.24
CA GLY A 686 -22.47 -23.74 -1.10
C GLY A 686 -22.67 -22.57 -2.04
N GLU A 687 -23.91 -22.42 -2.51
CA GLU A 687 -24.31 -21.28 -3.32
C GLU A 687 -24.70 -20.10 -2.44
N LEU A 688 -24.47 -18.88 -2.95
CA LEU A 688 -24.80 -17.61 -2.31
C LEU A 688 -25.49 -16.67 -3.30
N ASP A 689 -26.42 -15.91 -2.79
CA ASP A 689 -27.06 -14.81 -3.50
C ASP A 689 -26.84 -13.52 -2.71
N LEU A 690 -25.72 -12.83 -2.99
CA LEU A 690 -25.35 -11.57 -2.35
C LEU A 690 -25.47 -10.41 -3.33
N PRO A 691 -25.65 -9.16 -2.82
CA PRO A 691 -25.70 -7.97 -3.64
C PRO A 691 -24.46 -7.79 -4.51
N GLU A 692 -24.65 -7.25 -5.70
CA GLU A 692 -23.56 -6.87 -6.59
C GLU A 692 -22.81 -5.65 -6.06
N GLN A 693 -21.49 -5.66 -6.24
CA GLN A 693 -20.63 -4.50 -6.03
C GLN A 693 -20.22 -3.95 -7.40
N GLN A 694 -20.42 -2.67 -7.61
CA GLN A 694 -20.19 -2.01 -8.88
C GLN A 694 -19.16 -0.89 -8.72
N MET A 695 -18.28 -0.72 -9.72
CA MET A 695 -17.38 0.42 -9.79
C MET A 695 -17.11 0.81 -11.24
N HIS A 696 -16.94 2.10 -11.46
CA HIS A 696 -16.37 2.66 -12.68
C HIS A 696 -14.86 2.80 -12.48
N THR A 697 -14.05 2.38 -13.46
CA THR A 697 -12.59 2.43 -13.38
C THR A 697 -11.97 2.47 -14.78
N THR A 698 -10.64 2.49 -14.85
CA THR A 698 -9.92 2.38 -16.11
C THR A 698 -9.36 0.97 -16.32
N ALA A 699 -9.25 0.54 -17.57
CA ALA A 699 -8.70 -0.75 -17.93
C ALA A 699 -7.86 -0.69 -19.21
N TYR A 700 -6.89 -1.57 -19.27
CA TYR A 700 -6.27 -2.05 -20.49
C TYR A 700 -6.97 -3.34 -20.91
N TRP A 701 -7.19 -3.55 -22.21
CA TRP A 701 -7.67 -4.84 -22.70
C TRP A 701 -6.99 -5.28 -23.98
N LEU A 702 -6.80 -6.60 -24.05
CA LEU A 702 -6.28 -7.31 -25.21
C LEU A 702 -7.44 -8.08 -25.87
N THR A 703 -7.73 -7.77 -27.12
CA THR A 703 -8.68 -8.54 -27.95
C THR A 703 -7.92 -9.59 -28.75
N ILE A 704 -8.29 -10.84 -28.62
CA ILE A 704 -7.73 -11.92 -29.44
C ILE A 704 -8.62 -12.06 -30.67
N PRO A 705 -8.13 -11.72 -31.88
CA PRO A 705 -8.96 -11.74 -33.08
C PRO A 705 -9.54 -13.13 -33.42
N ALA A 706 -10.75 -13.18 -33.97
CA ALA A 706 -11.36 -14.42 -34.43
C ALA A 706 -10.49 -15.18 -35.45
N SER A 707 -9.72 -14.47 -36.28
CA SER A 707 -8.74 -15.09 -37.20
C SER A 707 -7.65 -15.86 -36.47
N VAL A 708 -7.18 -15.37 -35.33
CA VAL A 708 -6.24 -16.09 -34.46
C VAL A 708 -6.92 -17.30 -33.84
N MET A 709 -8.11 -17.13 -33.29
CA MET A 709 -8.87 -18.23 -32.67
C MET A 709 -9.20 -19.34 -33.66
N ALA A 710 -9.54 -18.99 -34.90
CA ALA A 710 -9.83 -19.95 -35.97
C ALA A 710 -8.58 -20.76 -36.42
N SER A 711 -7.40 -20.16 -36.31
CA SER A 711 -6.13 -20.83 -36.71
C SER A 711 -5.56 -21.78 -35.63
N LEU A 712 -6.21 -21.83 -34.44
CA LEU A 712 -5.76 -22.69 -33.35
C LEU A 712 -6.21 -24.14 -33.56
N PRO A 713 -5.30 -25.13 -33.51
CA PRO A 713 -5.63 -26.55 -33.67
C PRO A 713 -6.14 -27.19 -32.39
N PHE A 714 -7.01 -26.49 -31.64
CA PHE A 714 -7.52 -26.89 -30.33
C PHE A 714 -9.05 -26.94 -30.33
N ALA A 715 -9.64 -27.77 -29.47
CA ALA A 715 -11.09 -27.77 -29.21
C ALA A 715 -11.55 -26.47 -28.49
N SER A 716 -12.85 -26.23 -28.43
CA SER A 716 -13.43 -25.02 -27.81
C SER A 716 -13.04 -24.87 -26.34
N ASP A 717 -13.00 -25.97 -25.59
CA ASP A 717 -12.61 -25.99 -24.18
C ASP A 717 -11.11 -25.71 -24.01
N ASP A 718 -10.26 -26.31 -24.84
CA ASP A 718 -8.82 -26.05 -24.79
C ASP A 718 -8.47 -24.61 -25.17
N ARG A 719 -9.23 -24.00 -26.10
CA ARG A 719 -9.11 -22.58 -26.44
C ARG A 719 -9.47 -21.70 -25.25
N ARG A 720 -10.59 -22.00 -24.58
CA ARG A 720 -10.98 -21.33 -23.33
C ARG A 720 -9.87 -21.42 -22.29
N ASP A 721 -9.36 -22.62 -22.04
CA ASP A 721 -8.31 -22.88 -21.05
C ASP A 721 -7.01 -22.15 -21.39
N GLY A 722 -6.70 -22.06 -22.70
CA GLY A 722 -5.58 -21.25 -23.20
C GLY A 722 -5.76 -19.75 -22.90
N VAL A 723 -6.96 -19.19 -23.10
CA VAL A 723 -7.26 -17.78 -22.78
C VAL A 723 -7.22 -17.53 -21.27
N VAL A 724 -7.77 -18.45 -20.46
CA VAL A 724 -7.69 -18.38 -18.99
C VAL A 724 -6.22 -18.38 -18.50
N GLY A 725 -5.43 -19.32 -19.04
CA GLY A 725 -4.00 -19.40 -18.71
C GLY A 725 -3.21 -18.17 -19.16
N LEU A 726 -3.54 -17.62 -20.33
CA LEU A 726 -2.97 -16.38 -20.82
C LEU A 726 -3.28 -15.21 -19.89
N ALA A 727 -4.56 -15.03 -19.51
CA ALA A 727 -4.99 -13.97 -18.60
C ALA A 727 -4.29 -14.08 -17.25
N PHE A 728 -4.19 -15.28 -16.70
CA PHE A 728 -3.47 -15.51 -15.45
C PHE A 728 -2.00 -15.05 -15.54
N ALA A 729 -1.29 -15.38 -16.60
CA ALA A 729 0.10 -15.00 -16.81
C ALA A 729 0.27 -13.49 -17.11
N ILE A 730 -0.63 -12.89 -17.90
CA ILE A 730 -0.67 -11.45 -18.18
C ILE A 730 -0.74 -10.66 -16.87
N ARG A 731 -1.63 -11.03 -15.93
CA ARG A 731 -1.75 -10.37 -14.64
C ARG A 731 -0.41 -10.31 -13.89
N GLN A 732 0.37 -11.40 -13.92
CA GLN A 732 1.65 -11.46 -13.21
C GLN A 732 2.70 -10.54 -13.85
N ILE A 733 2.76 -10.51 -15.17
CA ILE A 733 3.71 -9.64 -15.89
C ILE A 733 3.27 -8.18 -15.79
N ALA A 734 1.95 -7.89 -15.84
CA ALA A 734 1.44 -6.54 -15.62
C ALA A 734 1.87 -5.99 -14.25
N GLN A 735 1.75 -6.78 -13.18
CA GLN A 735 2.23 -6.39 -11.84
C GLN A 735 3.73 -6.07 -11.83
N LEU A 736 4.53 -6.86 -12.55
CA LEU A 736 5.98 -6.65 -12.64
C LEU A 736 6.33 -5.36 -13.42
N LEU A 737 5.65 -5.12 -14.55
CA LEU A 737 5.88 -3.94 -15.39
C LEU A 737 5.40 -2.65 -14.73
N LEU A 738 4.24 -2.70 -14.08
CA LEU A 738 3.64 -1.57 -13.37
C LEU A 738 4.26 -1.36 -11.98
N MET A 739 5.00 -2.35 -11.47
CA MET A 739 5.56 -2.34 -10.12
C MET A 739 4.51 -2.06 -9.03
N CYS A 740 3.31 -2.67 -9.18
CA CYS A 740 2.17 -2.48 -8.30
C CYS A 740 1.89 -3.71 -7.43
N ASP A 741 1.06 -3.55 -6.38
CA ASP A 741 0.61 -4.67 -5.56
C ASP A 741 -0.41 -5.53 -6.34
N ARG A 742 -0.49 -6.82 -6.00
CA ARG A 742 -1.45 -7.76 -6.61
C ARG A 742 -2.92 -7.35 -6.42
N HIS A 743 -3.22 -6.53 -5.43
CA HIS A 743 -4.55 -6.04 -5.14
C HIS A 743 -4.89 -4.74 -5.87
N ASP A 744 -3.89 -4.07 -6.45
CA ASP A 744 -4.08 -2.81 -7.17
C ASP A 744 -4.70 -3.03 -8.55
N ILE A 745 -4.53 -4.24 -9.15
CA ILE A 745 -5.11 -4.59 -10.45
C ILE A 745 -5.98 -5.83 -10.37
N GLY A 746 -7.11 -5.77 -11.07
CA GLY A 746 -8.01 -6.89 -11.30
C GLY A 746 -7.84 -7.46 -12.71
N ILE A 747 -8.36 -8.66 -12.92
CA ILE A 747 -8.40 -9.30 -14.24
C ILE A 747 -9.78 -9.89 -14.50
N SER A 748 -10.26 -9.77 -15.73
CA SER A 748 -11.49 -10.38 -16.19
C SER A 748 -11.35 -10.83 -17.64
N ILE A 749 -12.17 -11.79 -18.05
CA ILE A 749 -12.21 -12.31 -19.42
C ILE A 749 -13.65 -12.15 -19.92
N ASP A 750 -13.78 -11.64 -21.15
CA ASP A 750 -14.99 -11.70 -21.94
C ASP A 750 -14.80 -12.69 -23.07
N ALA A 751 -15.69 -13.66 -23.16
CA ALA A 751 -15.61 -14.73 -24.17
C ALA A 751 -16.00 -14.27 -25.59
N GLY A 752 -16.37 -12.99 -25.78
CA GLY A 752 -16.72 -12.45 -27.11
C GLY A 752 -18.16 -12.79 -27.57
N GLY A 753 -19.15 -12.74 -26.67
CA GLY A 753 -20.57 -12.94 -26.96
C GLY A 753 -21.49 -12.54 -25.81
N GLN A 754 -22.81 -12.51 -26.04
CA GLN A 754 -23.81 -12.28 -24.98
C GLN A 754 -23.97 -13.52 -24.09
N VAL A 755 -22.89 -13.95 -23.43
CA VAL A 755 -22.96 -15.01 -22.43
C VAL A 755 -23.08 -14.34 -21.06
N GLU A 756 -24.10 -14.70 -20.28
CA GLU A 756 -24.21 -14.23 -18.90
C GLU A 756 -22.96 -14.62 -18.09
N ALA A 757 -22.49 -13.71 -17.26
CA ALA A 757 -21.20 -13.81 -16.55
C ALA A 757 -21.01 -15.08 -15.71
N SER A 758 -22.08 -15.81 -15.41
CA SER A 758 -22.06 -17.07 -14.66
C SER A 758 -21.60 -18.29 -15.48
N ASP A 759 -21.79 -18.28 -16.81
CA ASP A 759 -21.67 -19.50 -17.62
C ASP A 759 -20.36 -19.61 -18.43
N TRP A 760 -19.63 -18.52 -18.66
CA TRP A 760 -18.46 -18.55 -19.55
C TRP A 760 -17.35 -19.54 -19.11
N ARG A 761 -17.20 -19.79 -17.81
CA ARG A 761 -16.22 -20.75 -17.29
C ARG A 761 -16.52 -22.20 -17.66
N HIS A 762 -17.76 -22.49 -18.00
CA HIS A 762 -18.24 -23.81 -18.37
C HIS A 762 -18.54 -23.95 -19.87
N VAL A 763 -18.46 -22.82 -20.61
CA VAL A 763 -18.71 -22.79 -22.05
C VAL A 763 -17.39 -22.64 -22.81
N GLY A 764 -17.13 -23.50 -23.79
CA GLY A 764 -15.94 -23.43 -24.66
C GLY A 764 -15.99 -22.18 -25.56
N ILE A 765 -14.81 -21.65 -25.92
CA ILE A 765 -14.69 -20.50 -26.84
C ILE A 765 -14.65 -20.99 -28.29
N GLY A 766 -15.65 -20.60 -29.08
CA GLY A 766 -15.72 -20.92 -30.50
C GLY A 766 -14.59 -20.28 -31.32
N ALA A 767 -14.31 -20.86 -32.48
CA ALA A 767 -13.31 -20.34 -33.43
C ALA A 767 -13.71 -19.00 -34.05
N ASP A 768 -14.99 -18.67 -34.04
CA ASP A 768 -15.60 -17.44 -34.55
C ASP A 768 -15.64 -16.30 -33.54
N LYS A 769 -15.17 -16.51 -32.31
CA LYS A 769 -15.22 -15.55 -31.22
C LYS A 769 -13.93 -14.74 -31.12
N SER A 770 -14.05 -13.50 -30.64
CA SER A 770 -12.95 -12.60 -30.31
C SER A 770 -12.93 -12.33 -28.81
N PRO A 771 -12.37 -13.26 -28.00
CA PRO A 771 -12.30 -13.07 -26.55
C PRO A 771 -11.41 -11.89 -26.17
N ARG A 772 -11.75 -11.23 -25.06
CA ARG A 772 -11.02 -10.10 -24.49
C ARG A 772 -10.47 -10.44 -23.12
N VAL A 773 -9.25 -10.02 -22.85
CA VAL A 773 -8.60 -10.08 -21.54
C VAL A 773 -8.46 -8.67 -21.03
N PHE A 774 -9.19 -8.33 -19.96
CA PHE A 774 -9.13 -7.04 -19.28
C PHE A 774 -8.16 -7.07 -18.11
N VAL A 775 -7.30 -6.06 -18.01
CA VAL A 775 -6.54 -5.73 -16.80
C VAL A 775 -7.02 -4.36 -16.36
N TYR A 776 -7.74 -4.29 -15.24
CA TYR A 776 -8.38 -3.06 -14.76
C TYR A 776 -7.81 -2.62 -13.41
N ASP A 777 -7.86 -1.32 -13.18
CA ASP A 777 -7.50 -0.73 -11.90
C ASP A 777 -8.56 -1.12 -10.86
N ASN A 778 -8.14 -1.73 -9.75
CA ASN A 778 -9.07 -2.24 -8.73
C ASN A 778 -9.52 -1.14 -7.75
N TYR A 779 -9.64 0.08 -8.28
CA TYR A 779 -10.07 1.27 -7.56
C TYR A 779 -11.03 2.10 -8.43
N PRO A 780 -12.09 2.64 -7.87
CA PRO A 780 -12.99 3.54 -8.61
C PRO A 780 -12.26 4.76 -9.15
N GLY A 781 -12.62 5.13 -10.36
CA GLY A 781 -11.97 6.20 -11.11
C GLY A 781 -10.62 5.80 -11.72
N GLY A 782 -10.05 4.64 -11.34
CA GLY A 782 -8.73 4.22 -11.77
C GLY A 782 -7.59 4.98 -11.08
N ILE A 783 -6.38 4.47 -11.19
CA ILE A 783 -5.14 5.08 -10.64
C ILE A 783 -4.09 5.29 -11.73
N GLY A 784 -4.51 5.11 -12.99
CA GLY A 784 -3.67 5.38 -14.15
C GLY A 784 -2.72 4.24 -14.51
N PHE A 785 -3.05 2.98 -14.24
CA PHE A 785 -2.25 1.83 -14.67
C PHE A 785 -2.55 1.39 -16.11
N SER A 786 -3.74 1.67 -16.63
CA SER A 786 -4.18 1.24 -17.94
C SER A 786 -3.35 1.83 -19.07
N GLU A 787 -3.03 3.12 -19.04
CA GLU A 787 -2.25 3.81 -20.07
C GLU A 787 -0.78 3.34 -20.13
N PRO A 788 -0.01 3.25 -19.02
CA PRO A 788 1.33 2.65 -19.04
C PRO A 788 1.32 1.22 -19.55
N LEU A 789 0.32 0.41 -19.19
CA LEU A 789 0.22 -0.96 -19.65
C LEU A 789 -0.06 -1.04 -21.15
N PHE A 790 -0.87 -0.13 -21.68
CA PHE A 790 -1.12 0.02 -23.12
C PHE A 790 0.18 0.38 -23.87
N ARG A 791 1.00 1.27 -23.37
CA ARG A 791 2.31 1.64 -23.96
C ARG A 791 3.31 0.48 -23.92
N LEU A 792 3.31 -0.29 -22.82
CA LEU A 792 4.19 -1.44 -22.58
C LEU A 792 3.64 -2.77 -23.15
N HIS A 793 2.58 -2.73 -23.98
CA HIS A 793 1.90 -3.90 -24.51
C HIS A 793 2.85 -4.95 -25.10
N GLY A 794 3.85 -4.54 -25.90
CA GLY A 794 4.80 -5.46 -26.50
C GLY A 794 5.68 -6.19 -25.49
N GLU A 795 6.10 -5.48 -24.43
CA GLU A 795 6.87 -6.06 -23.33
C GLU A 795 5.98 -7.00 -22.50
N LEU A 796 4.71 -6.65 -22.32
CA LEU A 796 3.73 -7.48 -21.64
C LEU A 796 3.54 -8.83 -22.33
N LEU A 797 3.32 -8.86 -23.66
CA LEU A 797 3.17 -10.11 -24.41
C LEU A 797 4.46 -10.94 -24.43
N THR A 798 5.60 -10.28 -24.67
CA THR A 798 6.91 -10.96 -24.73
C THR A 798 7.30 -11.53 -23.35
N GLY A 799 7.05 -10.77 -22.28
CA GLY A 799 7.25 -11.20 -20.90
C GLY A 799 6.35 -12.38 -20.54
N THR A 800 5.07 -12.31 -20.92
CA THR A 800 4.09 -13.38 -20.69
C THR A 800 4.49 -14.67 -21.39
N ARG A 801 4.91 -14.57 -22.66
CA ARG A 801 5.40 -15.72 -23.40
C ARG A 801 6.65 -16.34 -22.75
N ARG A 802 7.60 -15.52 -22.33
CA ARG A 802 8.81 -15.97 -21.64
C ARG A 802 8.50 -16.68 -20.32
N LEU A 803 7.54 -16.15 -19.54
CA LEU A 803 7.08 -16.78 -18.31
C LEU A 803 6.52 -18.19 -18.55
N ILE A 804 5.60 -18.33 -19.53
CA ILE A 804 4.94 -19.61 -19.80
C ILE A 804 5.93 -20.61 -20.42
N ALA A 805 6.70 -20.19 -21.42
CA ALA A 805 7.68 -21.05 -22.11
C ALA A 805 8.84 -21.51 -21.20
N GLY A 806 9.28 -20.65 -20.30
CA GLY A 806 10.36 -20.95 -19.34
C GLY A 806 9.96 -21.87 -18.19
N CYS A 807 8.69 -22.24 -18.06
CA CYS A 807 8.24 -23.17 -17.03
C CYS A 807 8.53 -24.63 -17.45
N ALA A 808 9.11 -25.43 -16.56
CA ALA A 808 9.49 -26.81 -16.84
C ALA A 808 8.31 -27.80 -16.90
N CYS A 809 7.10 -27.40 -16.54
CA CYS A 809 5.91 -28.25 -16.61
C CYS A 809 5.52 -28.56 -18.07
N GLU A 810 4.87 -29.68 -18.33
CA GLU A 810 4.44 -30.09 -19.67
C GLU A 810 3.09 -29.48 -20.06
N SER A 811 2.08 -29.65 -19.24
CA SER A 811 0.68 -29.30 -19.56
C SER A 811 0.20 -27.94 -18.99
N GLY A 812 0.93 -27.40 -18.05
CA GLY A 812 0.56 -26.18 -17.31
C GLY A 812 0.60 -26.43 -15.79
N CYS A 813 0.82 -25.38 -15.02
CA CYS A 813 0.88 -25.45 -13.56
C CYS A 813 0.59 -24.09 -12.93
N PRO A 814 0.36 -24.03 -11.59
CA PRO A 814 0.13 -22.77 -10.90
C PRO A 814 1.20 -21.70 -11.08
N SER A 815 2.42 -22.09 -11.51
CA SER A 815 3.54 -21.17 -11.75
C SER A 815 3.58 -20.57 -13.17
N CYS A 816 2.67 -20.95 -14.06
CA CYS A 816 2.62 -20.41 -15.43
C CYS A 816 1.22 -20.07 -15.93
N VAL A 817 0.28 -21.02 -16.00
CA VAL A 817 -1.06 -20.82 -16.58
C VAL A 817 -2.19 -20.88 -15.56
N GLY A 818 -1.89 -21.01 -14.28
CA GLY A 818 -2.88 -20.98 -13.21
C GLY A 818 -3.10 -22.29 -12.47
N PRO A 819 -4.00 -22.31 -11.49
CA PRO A 819 -4.27 -23.47 -10.65
C PRO A 819 -4.80 -24.67 -11.45
N VAL A 820 -4.39 -25.84 -11.02
CA VAL A 820 -4.92 -27.09 -11.57
C VAL A 820 -6.40 -27.23 -11.21
N GLY A 821 -7.23 -27.53 -12.22
CA GLY A 821 -8.69 -27.58 -12.09
C GLY A 821 -9.42 -26.35 -12.63
N ASP A 822 -8.73 -25.21 -12.79
CA ASP A 822 -9.26 -24.04 -13.52
C ASP A 822 -8.93 -24.14 -15.01
N THR A 823 -7.89 -24.89 -15.38
CA THR A 823 -7.43 -25.10 -16.78
C THR A 823 -7.17 -26.57 -17.06
N GLY A 824 -7.41 -26.99 -18.32
CA GLY A 824 -7.17 -28.34 -18.81
C GLY A 824 -5.69 -28.59 -19.21
N PRO A 825 -5.37 -29.82 -19.62
CA PRO A 825 -3.99 -30.25 -19.90
C PRO A 825 -3.33 -29.56 -21.11
N LEU A 826 -4.09 -28.94 -22.02
CA LEU A 826 -3.57 -28.23 -23.19
C LEU A 826 -3.47 -26.71 -23.00
N ALA A 827 -3.83 -26.20 -21.81
CA ALA A 827 -3.84 -24.76 -21.51
C ALA A 827 -2.50 -24.08 -21.81
N LYS A 828 -1.38 -24.69 -21.45
CA LYS A 828 -0.05 -24.16 -21.71
C LYS A 828 0.25 -24.07 -23.22
N ALA A 829 -0.04 -25.14 -23.95
CA ALA A 829 0.20 -25.19 -25.39
C ALA A 829 -0.68 -24.18 -26.14
N ALA A 830 -1.95 -24.08 -25.76
CA ALA A 830 -2.91 -23.14 -26.35
C ALA A 830 -2.52 -21.68 -26.04
N ALA A 831 -2.18 -21.36 -24.80
CA ALA A 831 -1.72 -20.02 -24.42
C ALA A 831 -0.45 -19.59 -25.17
N LEU A 832 0.55 -20.47 -25.30
CA LEU A 832 1.76 -20.19 -26.07
C LEU A 832 1.46 -19.97 -27.55
N ARG A 833 0.58 -20.79 -28.14
CA ARG A 833 0.22 -20.64 -29.55
C ARG A 833 -0.52 -19.33 -29.83
N ILE A 834 -1.42 -18.92 -28.93
CA ILE A 834 -2.09 -17.61 -29.01
C ILE A 834 -1.05 -16.48 -28.97
N LEU A 835 -0.11 -16.51 -28.03
CA LEU A 835 0.95 -15.50 -27.91
C LEU A 835 1.87 -15.45 -29.13
N ASP A 836 2.28 -16.60 -29.67
CA ASP A 836 3.12 -16.66 -30.86
C ASP A 836 2.44 -15.98 -32.06
N LEU A 837 1.15 -16.23 -32.26
CA LEU A 837 0.37 -15.61 -33.34
C LEU A 837 0.17 -14.10 -33.15
N LEU A 838 -0.11 -13.65 -31.92
CA LEU A 838 -0.25 -12.22 -31.61
C LEU A 838 1.06 -11.45 -31.79
N ILE A 839 2.18 -12.02 -31.35
CA ILE A 839 3.52 -11.40 -31.49
C ILE A 839 3.94 -11.36 -32.96
N ALA A 840 3.70 -12.43 -33.75
CA ALA A 840 4.01 -12.49 -35.17
C ALA A 840 3.18 -11.47 -35.99
N LYS A 841 1.89 -11.33 -35.71
CA LYS A 841 1.01 -10.33 -36.32
C LYS A 841 1.51 -8.91 -36.11
N ARG A 842 1.96 -8.59 -34.91
CA ARG A 842 2.52 -7.28 -34.59
C ARG A 842 3.83 -6.98 -35.34
N ALA A 843 4.71 -7.97 -35.51
CA ALA A 843 5.95 -7.77 -36.27
C ALA A 843 5.64 -7.37 -37.72
N THR A 844 4.64 -8.04 -38.33
CA THR A 844 4.22 -7.71 -39.72
C THR A 844 3.52 -6.35 -39.84
N GLU A 845 2.81 -5.90 -38.82
CA GLU A 845 2.18 -4.57 -38.81
C GLU A 845 3.22 -3.45 -38.62
N ALA A 846 4.24 -3.64 -37.79
CA ALA A 846 5.34 -2.69 -37.58
C ALA A 846 6.19 -2.52 -38.87
N ASP A 847 6.51 -3.64 -39.54
CA ASP A 847 7.23 -3.61 -40.83
C ASP A 847 6.42 -2.88 -41.93
N ALA A 848 5.09 -3.02 -41.94
CA ALA A 848 4.21 -2.36 -42.90
C ALA A 848 4.05 -0.84 -42.61
N GLU A 849 4.14 -0.39 -41.37
CA GLU A 849 4.18 1.04 -41.01
C GLU A 849 5.52 1.69 -41.36
N ASP A 850 6.64 1.03 -41.10
CA ASP A 850 7.97 1.50 -41.48
C ASP A 850 8.13 1.63 -43.00
N ASP A 851 7.55 0.72 -43.78
CA ASP A 851 7.53 0.82 -45.27
C ASP A 851 6.67 1.99 -45.77
N LYS A 852 5.53 2.27 -45.12
CA LYS A 852 4.70 3.44 -45.45
C LYS A 852 5.41 4.77 -45.12
N VAL A 853 6.18 4.84 -44.01
CA VAL A 853 6.97 6.03 -43.64
C VAL A 853 8.18 6.21 -44.56
N ARG A 854 8.74 5.13 -45.17
CA ARG A 854 9.84 5.21 -46.17
C ARG A 854 9.36 5.59 -47.54
N HIS A 855 8.06 5.48 -47.83
CA HIS A 855 7.47 5.84 -49.12
C HIS A 855 6.69 7.16 -49.11
N LEU A 856 6.60 7.88 -47.97
CA LEU A 856 6.18 9.28 -47.80
C LEU A 856 7.42 10.21 -47.65
#